data_6225e4dd91b3f9f1e8f7ab7de59b2ddf
#
_entry.id   6225e4dd91b3f9f1e8f7ab7de59b2ddf
#
_cell.length_a   1.000
_cell.length_b   1.000
_cell.length_c   1.000
_cell.angle_alpha   90.00
_cell.angle_beta   90.00
_cell.angle_gamma   90.00
#
_symmetry.space_group_name_H-M   'P 1'
#
loop_
_entity.id
_entity.type
_entity.pdbx_description
1 polymer ?
#
loop_
_entity_poly.entity_id
_entity_poly.type
_entity_poly.pdbx_seq_one_letter_code
_entity_poly.pdbx_strand_id
1 'polypeptide(L)'
;MLAGVAAFTVLGNATVFKPAVNAPESKTMINASKMPAGMRAPQKDPTTGLPGNIEAADAETFEATLDSQEDFDRMITINTKDPVIGNGKGWFFSQYAGTAAILNYFDSEDYDEWLITPALQLEAGKQYTISFKLPDTDSWFTASKMEVKAGAEPTREAMTEVVFEPFTFIQDSEANKQCGYYFVPSRTGTYHIGFHAMGKSGFQMSNLRISSPGAVPIPSEDEIRYEEEVLMEKDLTTLTEGTMESPKNIVNAFGQLEGLDGWIGYEVYSVAGEGLLIKNSLAGTGNGAALIPAFVDTKGYGRIRYSVDYTTPEFSSVITGMDWIDGYLLLSSADYAPTVYYTDKSLQGFMRLDEEATANWICDIPSEPKMLWSANGDGTQYGEHNIDRASVYLRSAYYSNLLVRKITVTGLTPVLDTPANARVEKYADDKATIAWDAVDGATEYVVRVYSNTRCYGNTYDLGSYQQYRLNETSVEVPVNVEKSATIVELFALGKKTRSVATSLRVIDMASPEFNPITEDERGNIRLDWEVPANNILTQVNVLKGEEVKEATDNYVVAALSAADMEDRANAGTLVTFEGQDGTWTIEGSQLAIENGAITMQNTSISQMLVNSNCAYDFSGITGNVKVRFSAKADGPCLVKVAAVDVDDNHSFGNADYKYVTLTEDYADYEVELTPVEATRFELLFGGLSTVYFKDLTVTCGLPAGAIFYKPVLSRNVSTNGKTTGSFAFKTPAAPFKNLMVWGVNVRYEYYDSNPTNAVFSRYSKPVYLEKELGIESVAIVEEAEAQPVYYNLHGMRINNAQNGAFIKVTGDKVEKIIK
;
A
#
# COMPACT_ATOMS: atom_id res chain seq x y z
N MET A 1 -5.80 35.77 1.30
CA MET A 1 -4.81 35.32 2.28
C MET A 1 -5.42 34.64 3.52
N LEU A 2 -6.70 34.74 3.74
CA LEU A 2 -7.39 33.83 4.68
C LEU A 2 -7.65 32.44 4.12
N ALA A 3 -7.40 32.23 2.83
CA ALA A 3 -7.58 30.95 2.15
C ALA A 3 -6.57 29.86 2.55
N GLY A 4 -5.37 30.23 3.00
CA GLY A 4 -4.31 29.28 3.31
C GLY A 4 -4.56 28.43 4.57
N VAL A 5 -5.33 28.93 5.53
CA VAL A 5 -5.62 28.18 6.78
C VAL A 5 -6.90 27.34 6.63
N ALA A 6 -7.81 27.74 5.75
CA ALA A 6 -9.00 26.94 5.45
C ALA A 6 -8.67 25.64 4.67
N ALA A 7 -7.52 25.58 4.01
CA ALA A 7 -7.09 24.42 3.24
C ALA A 7 -6.76 23.18 4.10
N PHE A 8 -6.42 23.39 5.37
CA PHE A 8 -6.21 22.26 6.29
C PHE A 8 -7.47 21.43 6.57
N THR A 9 -8.64 21.92 6.21
CA THR A 9 -9.91 21.19 6.37
C THR A 9 -10.21 20.20 5.25
N VAL A 10 -9.44 20.19 4.16
CA VAL A 10 -9.69 19.33 2.98
C VAL A 10 -8.77 18.11 2.96
N LEU A 11 -7.76 18.05 3.82
CA LEU A 11 -6.89 16.89 3.92
C LEU A 11 -7.57 15.77 4.70
N GLY A 12 -8.20 14.92 3.98
CA GLY A 12 -8.71 13.68 4.47
C GLY A 12 -10.24 13.64 4.60
N ASN A 13 -10.79 12.56 4.10
CA ASN A 13 -12.02 12.02 4.67
C ASN A 13 -11.74 11.88 6.16
N ALA A 14 -12.20 12.83 6.96
CA ALA A 14 -11.99 12.81 8.38
C ALA A 14 -12.62 11.54 8.94
N THR A 15 -11.79 10.54 9.17
CA THR A 15 -12.17 9.48 10.09
C THR A 15 -12.49 10.18 11.41
N VAL A 16 -13.72 10.09 11.85
CA VAL A 16 -14.15 10.69 13.11
C VAL A 16 -13.40 9.97 14.22
N PHE A 17 -12.43 10.63 14.83
CA PHE A 17 -11.67 10.06 15.94
C PHE A 17 -12.43 10.20 17.24
N LYS A 18 -12.34 9.20 18.09
CA LYS A 18 -13.03 9.10 19.36
C LYS A 18 -12.21 9.75 20.46
N PRO A 19 -12.84 10.43 21.41
CA PRO A 19 -12.14 10.88 22.60
C PRO A 19 -11.65 9.68 23.42
N ALA A 20 -10.41 9.75 23.85
CA ALA A 20 -9.90 8.83 24.84
C ALA A 20 -10.64 9.03 26.16
N VAL A 21 -11.05 7.95 26.78
CA VAL A 21 -11.68 7.99 28.10
C VAL A 21 -10.64 7.57 29.14
N ASN A 22 -10.60 8.26 30.27
CA ASN A 22 -9.69 7.92 31.36
C ASN A 22 -9.79 6.45 31.72
N ALA A 23 -8.70 5.73 31.57
CA ALA A 23 -8.58 4.41 32.17
C ALA A 23 -8.66 4.57 33.70
N PRO A 24 -9.45 3.78 34.42
CA PRO A 24 -9.43 3.78 35.85
C PRO A 24 -8.00 3.45 36.32
N GLU A 25 -7.45 4.22 37.25
CA GLU A 25 -6.19 3.87 37.89
C GLU A 25 -6.30 2.47 38.49
N SER A 26 -5.67 1.50 37.84
CA SER A 26 -5.52 0.17 38.43
C SER A 26 -4.40 0.27 39.47
N LYS A 27 -4.81 0.41 40.71
CA LYS A 27 -3.90 0.43 41.87
C LYS A 27 -3.33 -0.94 42.23
N THR A 28 -3.63 -1.96 41.50
CA THR A 28 -3.14 -3.31 41.76
C THR A 28 -1.87 -3.59 40.97
N MET A 29 -0.76 -2.99 41.37
CA MET A 29 0.51 -3.56 40.98
C MET A 29 0.57 -4.97 41.55
N ILE A 30 0.65 -5.98 40.72
CA ILE A 30 1.03 -7.32 41.14
C ILE A 30 2.38 -7.12 41.86
N ASN A 31 2.39 -7.48 43.11
CA ASN A 31 3.56 -7.30 43.92
C ASN A 31 4.69 -8.15 43.31
N ALA A 32 5.62 -7.50 42.62
CA ALA A 32 6.74 -8.16 41.95
C ALA A 32 7.53 -9.09 42.85
N SER A 33 7.38 -8.91 44.17
CA SER A 33 7.98 -9.78 45.22
C SER A 33 7.35 -11.17 45.31
N LYS A 34 6.19 -11.42 44.69
CA LYS A 34 5.54 -12.73 44.66
C LYS A 34 5.84 -13.53 43.38
N MET A 35 6.56 -12.97 42.43
CA MET A 35 6.95 -13.69 41.20
C MET A 35 8.21 -14.52 41.47
N PRO A 36 8.29 -15.75 40.93
CA PRO A 36 9.51 -16.54 41.02
C PRO A 36 10.71 -15.82 40.41
N ALA A 37 11.89 -16.05 40.94
CA ALA A 37 13.13 -15.42 40.50
C ALA A 37 13.36 -15.73 38.99
N GLY A 38 13.57 -14.69 38.18
CA GLY A 38 13.79 -14.81 36.74
C GLY A 38 12.55 -14.55 35.86
N MET A 39 11.37 -14.37 36.45
CA MET A 39 10.17 -13.97 35.72
C MET A 39 10.12 -12.45 35.51
N ARG A 40 9.58 -12.03 34.34
CA ARG A 40 9.36 -10.61 34.10
C ARG A 40 8.07 -10.14 34.76
N ALA A 41 8.12 -8.91 35.31
CA ALA A 41 6.91 -8.26 35.75
C ALA A 41 6.11 -7.79 34.54
N PRO A 42 4.77 -7.94 34.52
CA PRO A 42 3.92 -7.40 33.46
C PRO A 42 4.02 -5.87 33.46
N GLN A 43 4.03 -5.32 32.27
CA GLN A 43 4.03 -3.87 32.04
C GLN A 43 2.72 -3.46 31.40
N LYS A 44 2.15 -2.35 31.84
CA LYS A 44 1.11 -1.65 31.09
C LYS A 44 1.76 -0.80 30.03
N ASP A 45 1.13 -0.70 28.88
CA ASP A 45 1.42 0.36 27.92
C ASP A 45 1.05 1.70 28.58
N PRO A 46 2.01 2.60 28.80
CA PRO A 46 1.73 3.87 29.47
C PRO A 46 0.81 4.79 28.66
N THR A 47 0.71 4.61 27.35
CA THR A 47 -0.10 5.45 26.45
C THR A 47 -1.55 4.98 26.39
N THR A 48 -1.78 3.69 26.30
CA THR A 48 -3.13 3.13 26.08
C THR A 48 -3.75 2.54 27.33
N GLY A 49 -2.96 2.27 28.37
CA GLY A 49 -3.39 1.55 29.58
C GLY A 49 -3.73 0.09 29.36
N LEU A 50 -3.49 -0.45 28.16
CA LEU A 50 -3.72 -1.85 27.83
C LEU A 50 -2.82 -2.79 28.63
N PRO A 51 -3.20 -4.09 28.77
CA PRO A 51 -2.26 -5.11 29.27
C PRO A 51 -1.00 -5.10 28.42
N GLY A 52 0.15 -5.28 29.04
CA GLY A 52 1.46 -5.12 28.38
C GLY A 52 1.58 -5.80 27.02
N ASN A 53 2.49 -5.32 26.24
CA ASN A 53 2.74 -5.76 24.85
C ASN A 53 3.61 -7.03 24.78
N ILE A 54 3.18 -8.10 25.45
CA ILE A 54 3.90 -9.37 25.49
C ILE A 54 3.18 -10.35 24.57
N GLU A 55 3.94 -11.03 23.75
CA GLU A 55 3.41 -12.07 22.88
C GLU A 55 3.90 -13.45 23.30
N ALA A 56 3.01 -14.44 23.25
CA ALA A 56 3.38 -15.84 23.48
C ALA A 56 4.36 -16.28 22.39
N ALA A 57 5.47 -16.88 22.81
CA ALA A 57 6.54 -17.33 21.90
C ALA A 57 6.05 -18.39 20.90
N ASP A 58 5.22 -19.29 21.36
CA ASP A 58 4.57 -20.34 20.61
C ASP A 58 3.23 -20.68 21.26
N ALA A 59 2.39 -21.41 20.56
CA ALA A 59 1.05 -21.79 21.01
C ALA A 59 0.96 -23.27 21.43
N GLU A 60 2.04 -23.83 21.99
CA GLU A 60 2.06 -25.24 22.38
C GLU A 60 0.97 -25.60 23.42
N THR A 61 0.58 -24.66 24.28
CA THR A 61 -0.46 -24.87 25.26
C THR A 61 -1.85 -24.68 24.68
N PHE A 62 -2.09 -23.57 23.97
CA PHE A 62 -3.37 -23.28 23.33
C PHE A 62 -3.23 -22.11 22.32
N GLU A 63 -3.85 -22.28 21.18
CA GLU A 63 -4.02 -21.23 20.17
C GLU A 63 -5.45 -21.23 19.64
N ALA A 64 -6.01 -20.03 19.51
CA ALA A 64 -7.27 -19.77 18.84
C ALA A 64 -7.12 -18.45 18.05
N THR A 65 -6.98 -18.55 16.73
CA THR A 65 -6.84 -17.37 15.87
C THR A 65 -8.11 -16.54 15.84
N LEU A 66 -9.27 -17.18 16.06
CA LEU A 66 -10.61 -16.57 16.06
C LEU A 66 -10.98 -15.89 14.73
N ASP A 67 -10.38 -16.33 13.63
CA ASP A 67 -10.62 -15.83 12.27
C ASP A 67 -11.56 -16.71 11.43
N SER A 68 -12.08 -17.76 12.04
CA SER A 68 -13.06 -18.67 11.45
C SER A 68 -14.16 -19.04 12.44
N GLN A 69 -15.33 -19.41 11.93
CA GLN A 69 -16.41 -19.93 12.76
C GLN A 69 -15.98 -21.19 13.50
N GLU A 70 -15.22 -22.08 12.84
CA GLU A 70 -14.74 -23.32 13.44
C GLU A 70 -13.82 -23.05 14.65
N ASP A 71 -12.92 -22.10 14.53
CA ASP A 71 -12.01 -21.74 15.60
C ASP A 71 -12.74 -21.03 16.77
N PHE A 72 -13.70 -20.17 16.44
CA PHE A 72 -14.58 -19.56 17.44
C PHE A 72 -15.42 -20.58 18.20
N ASP A 73 -15.94 -21.60 17.53
CA ASP A 73 -16.77 -22.65 18.13
C ASP A 73 -16.00 -23.56 19.12
N ARG A 74 -14.67 -23.49 19.13
CA ARG A 74 -13.83 -24.12 20.16
C ARG A 74 -13.91 -23.40 21.51
N MET A 75 -14.29 -22.13 21.50
CA MET A 75 -14.44 -21.30 22.68
C MET A 75 -15.81 -21.54 23.32
N ILE A 76 -15.91 -21.21 24.60
CA ILE A 76 -17.14 -21.27 25.36
C ILE A 76 -17.65 -19.85 25.58
N THR A 77 -18.90 -19.59 25.20
CA THR A 77 -19.53 -18.29 25.41
C THR A 77 -20.54 -18.30 26.53
N ILE A 78 -20.54 -17.28 27.39
CA ILE A 78 -21.64 -17.02 28.32
C ILE A 78 -22.18 -15.64 27.95
N ASN A 79 -23.24 -15.63 27.18
CA ASN A 79 -23.91 -14.43 26.71
C ASN A 79 -25.17 -14.17 27.55
N THR A 80 -25.31 -12.97 28.10
CA THR A 80 -26.54 -12.50 28.78
C THR A 80 -27.58 -12.00 27.78
N LYS A 81 -27.15 -11.69 26.57
CA LYS A 81 -27.98 -11.17 25.50
C LYS A 81 -27.78 -12.04 24.25
N ASP A 82 -28.84 -12.18 23.47
CA ASP A 82 -28.77 -12.97 22.24
C ASP A 82 -27.83 -12.32 21.23
N PRO A 83 -26.88 -13.06 20.65
CA PRO A 83 -26.04 -12.57 19.57
C PRO A 83 -26.84 -12.49 18.28
N VAL A 84 -27.64 -11.43 18.12
CA VAL A 84 -28.44 -11.20 16.90
C VAL A 84 -27.57 -10.54 15.85
N ILE A 85 -27.52 -11.11 14.65
CA ILE A 85 -26.83 -10.54 13.48
C ILE A 85 -27.30 -9.09 13.24
N GLY A 86 -26.36 -8.15 13.30
CA GLY A 86 -26.61 -6.72 13.09
C GLY A 86 -26.83 -5.88 14.35
N ASN A 87 -27.22 -6.48 15.49
CA ASN A 87 -27.33 -5.85 16.80
C ASN A 87 -26.92 -6.84 17.92
N GLY A 88 -26.01 -7.75 17.62
CA GLY A 88 -25.57 -8.79 18.53
C GLY A 88 -24.90 -8.18 19.77
N LYS A 89 -25.46 -8.48 20.93
CA LYS A 89 -25.02 -7.97 22.23
C LYS A 89 -24.17 -8.99 23.00
N GLY A 90 -23.92 -10.17 22.42
CA GLY A 90 -23.09 -11.21 22.98
C GLY A 90 -21.94 -11.58 22.04
N TRP A 91 -21.02 -12.39 22.51
CA TRP A 91 -19.93 -12.90 21.68
C TRP A 91 -20.44 -13.76 20.52
N PHE A 92 -19.97 -13.49 19.32
CA PHE A 92 -20.21 -14.27 18.10
C PHE A 92 -19.00 -14.15 17.15
N PHE A 93 -18.95 -15.00 16.15
CA PHE A 93 -17.99 -14.84 15.06
C PHE A 93 -18.56 -13.89 14.01
N SER A 94 -17.87 -12.77 13.80
CA SER A 94 -18.22 -11.82 12.76
C SER A 94 -17.58 -12.22 11.44
N GLN A 95 -18.37 -12.72 10.50
CA GLN A 95 -17.88 -13.01 9.14
C GLN A 95 -17.39 -11.76 8.42
N TYR A 96 -17.96 -10.60 8.73
CA TYR A 96 -17.55 -9.31 8.17
C TYR A 96 -16.16 -8.88 8.68
N ALA A 97 -15.97 -8.92 10.00
CA ALA A 97 -14.70 -8.56 10.62
C ALA A 97 -13.66 -9.70 10.57
N GLY A 98 -14.08 -10.95 10.36
CA GLY A 98 -13.21 -12.12 10.43
C GLY A 98 -12.61 -12.34 11.82
N THR A 99 -13.37 -12.02 12.89
CA THR A 99 -12.89 -12.11 14.28
C THR A 99 -14.04 -12.47 15.22
N ALA A 100 -13.68 -12.85 16.45
CA ALA A 100 -14.65 -12.85 17.55
C ALA A 100 -15.05 -11.42 17.87
N ALA A 101 -16.33 -11.15 17.98
CA ALA A 101 -16.85 -9.80 18.14
C ALA A 101 -18.07 -9.72 19.07
N ILE A 102 -18.28 -8.53 19.63
CA ILE A 102 -19.53 -8.05 20.18
C ILE A 102 -19.90 -6.79 19.41
N LEU A 103 -21.03 -6.78 18.71
CA LEU A 103 -21.53 -5.61 18.02
C LEU A 103 -22.62 -4.94 18.85
N ASN A 104 -22.32 -3.77 19.38
CA ASN A 104 -23.25 -2.98 20.19
C ASN A 104 -23.27 -1.55 19.68
N TYR A 105 -23.87 -1.34 18.51
CA TYR A 105 -24.02 -0.02 17.92
C TYR A 105 -25.14 0.76 18.60
N PHE A 106 -24.84 1.97 19.07
CA PHE A 106 -25.81 2.95 19.59
C PHE A 106 -26.68 2.46 20.76
N ASP A 107 -26.28 1.44 21.47
CA ASP A 107 -27.06 0.93 22.57
C ASP A 107 -26.69 1.59 23.91
N SER A 108 -27.70 1.92 24.67
CA SER A 108 -27.57 2.52 26.01
C SER A 108 -27.37 1.49 27.12
N GLU A 109 -27.50 0.18 26.81
CA GLU A 109 -27.41 -0.87 27.83
C GLU A 109 -26.01 -1.49 27.89
N ASP A 110 -25.49 -1.64 29.12
CA ASP A 110 -24.25 -2.36 29.36
C ASP A 110 -24.40 -3.85 29.02
N TYR A 111 -23.32 -4.43 28.48
CA TYR A 111 -23.19 -5.87 28.31
C TYR A 111 -22.25 -6.46 29.38
N ASP A 112 -22.39 -7.76 29.64
CA ASP A 112 -21.65 -8.54 30.64
C ASP A 112 -21.43 -9.95 30.07
N GLU A 113 -20.49 -10.04 29.08
CA GLU A 113 -20.37 -11.19 28.21
C GLU A 113 -18.97 -11.84 28.35
N TRP A 114 -18.95 -13.17 28.36
CA TRP A 114 -17.72 -13.92 28.52
C TRP A 114 -17.38 -14.78 27.33
N LEU A 115 -16.11 -14.73 26.90
CA LEU A 115 -15.49 -15.66 25.96
C LEU A 115 -14.43 -16.45 26.73
N ILE A 116 -14.59 -17.78 26.79
CA ILE A 116 -13.81 -18.63 27.71
C ILE A 116 -13.11 -19.73 26.90
N THR A 117 -11.85 -20.00 27.24
CA THR A 117 -11.10 -21.08 26.59
C THR A 117 -11.68 -22.46 26.97
N PRO A 118 -11.45 -23.48 26.14
CA PRO A 118 -11.62 -24.87 26.55
C PRO A 118 -10.71 -25.18 27.76
N ALA A 119 -10.82 -26.38 28.29
CA ALA A 119 -10.03 -26.85 29.43
C ALA A 119 -8.54 -26.91 29.10
N LEU A 120 -7.73 -26.20 29.88
CA LEU A 120 -6.27 -26.16 29.80
C LEU A 120 -5.65 -26.88 31.00
N GLN A 121 -4.56 -27.63 30.81
CA GLN A 121 -3.83 -28.22 31.92
C GLN A 121 -2.62 -27.33 32.24
N LEU A 122 -2.71 -26.60 33.35
CA LEU A 122 -1.68 -25.66 33.76
C LEU A 122 -0.98 -26.14 35.07
N GLU A 123 0.30 -25.78 35.24
CA GLU A 123 1.14 -26.18 36.34
C GLU A 123 1.34 -25.03 37.33
N ALA A 124 1.12 -25.30 38.63
CA ALA A 124 1.32 -24.31 39.69
C ALA A 124 2.74 -23.73 39.68
N GLY A 125 2.83 -22.41 39.82
CA GLY A 125 4.13 -21.71 39.92
C GLY A 125 4.91 -21.63 38.58
N LYS A 126 4.37 -22.14 37.48
CA LYS A 126 4.93 -21.94 36.15
C LYS A 126 4.38 -20.69 35.55
N GLN A 127 5.23 -19.95 34.85
CA GLN A 127 4.81 -18.75 34.14
C GLN A 127 4.30 -19.11 32.73
N TYR A 128 3.13 -18.62 32.42
CA TYR A 128 2.53 -18.66 31.08
C TYR A 128 2.39 -17.24 30.55
N THR A 129 2.45 -17.06 29.25
CA THR A 129 2.09 -15.80 28.60
C THR A 129 0.73 -15.99 27.94
N ILE A 130 -0.23 -15.14 28.29
CA ILE A 130 -1.53 -15.07 27.65
C ILE A 130 -1.51 -13.82 26.78
N SER A 131 -1.62 -13.98 25.48
CA SER A 131 -1.58 -12.88 24.52
C SER A 131 -2.74 -12.95 23.52
N PHE A 132 -3.20 -11.80 23.07
CA PHE A 132 -4.31 -11.65 22.09
C PHE A 132 -4.21 -10.30 21.40
N LYS A 133 -4.90 -10.14 20.29
CA LYS A 133 -5.05 -8.85 19.59
C LYS A 133 -6.43 -8.26 19.81
N LEU A 134 -6.47 -6.95 19.92
CA LEU A 134 -7.68 -6.13 19.87
C LEU A 134 -7.70 -5.40 18.53
N PRO A 135 -8.33 -5.99 17.50
CA PRO A 135 -8.48 -5.33 16.20
C PRO A 135 -9.35 -4.09 16.30
N ASP A 136 -9.33 -3.28 15.24
CA ASP A 136 -10.20 -2.15 15.06
C ASP A 136 -11.69 -2.50 15.18
N THR A 137 -12.44 -1.61 15.79
CA THR A 137 -13.90 -1.65 15.74
C THR A 137 -14.44 -0.33 15.22
N ASP A 138 -15.47 -0.38 14.39
CA ASP A 138 -16.27 0.79 13.99
C ASP A 138 -17.14 1.35 15.15
N SER A 139 -16.78 1.08 16.40
CA SER A 139 -17.55 1.56 17.55
C SER A 139 -17.27 3.05 17.80
N TRP A 140 -18.10 3.89 17.30
CA TRP A 140 -17.85 5.32 17.10
C TRP A 140 -17.72 6.19 18.34
N PHE A 141 -18.10 5.79 19.56
CA PHE A 141 -18.23 6.82 20.61
C PHE A 141 -17.99 6.40 22.05
N THR A 142 -17.75 5.16 22.33
CA THR A 142 -17.58 4.71 23.74
C THR A 142 -16.40 3.77 23.90
N ALA A 143 -15.72 3.89 25.01
CA ALA A 143 -14.64 3.00 25.33
C ALA A 143 -15.14 1.59 25.68
N SER A 144 -14.41 0.61 25.19
CA SER A 144 -14.60 -0.79 25.59
C SER A 144 -13.94 -1.05 26.95
N LYS A 145 -14.50 -1.99 27.71
CA LYS A 145 -13.93 -2.40 28.99
C LYS A 145 -13.81 -3.91 29.05
N MET A 146 -12.70 -4.41 29.54
CA MET A 146 -12.41 -5.84 29.67
C MET A 146 -11.64 -6.15 30.96
N GLU A 147 -11.83 -7.36 31.49
CA GLU A 147 -10.92 -8.03 32.41
C GLU A 147 -10.61 -9.44 31.93
N VAL A 148 -9.51 -10.02 32.40
CA VAL A 148 -9.17 -11.40 32.11
C VAL A 148 -9.01 -12.16 33.42
N LYS A 149 -9.73 -13.27 33.55
CA LYS A 149 -9.71 -14.12 34.73
C LYS A 149 -9.49 -15.59 34.41
N ALA A 150 -9.04 -16.33 35.39
CA ALA A 150 -8.89 -17.78 35.28
C ALA A 150 -9.74 -18.51 36.32
N GLY A 151 -10.19 -19.69 35.97
CA GLY A 151 -11.03 -20.50 36.86
C GLY A 151 -10.91 -21.99 36.60
N ALA A 152 -11.42 -22.82 37.53
CA ALA A 152 -11.42 -24.28 37.39
C ALA A 152 -12.49 -24.84 36.45
N GLU A 153 -13.54 -24.08 36.26
CA GLU A 153 -14.71 -24.40 35.45
C GLU A 153 -15.09 -23.22 34.57
N PRO A 154 -15.70 -23.41 33.40
CA PRO A 154 -16.06 -22.34 32.49
C PRO A 154 -17.39 -21.66 32.92
N THR A 155 -17.44 -21.18 34.17
CA THR A 155 -18.58 -20.47 34.73
C THR A 155 -18.14 -19.13 35.31
N ARG A 156 -19.06 -18.18 35.39
CA ARG A 156 -18.75 -16.84 35.95
C ARG A 156 -18.26 -16.94 37.38
N GLU A 157 -18.89 -17.80 38.16
CA GLU A 157 -18.59 -17.97 39.58
C GLU A 157 -17.21 -18.61 39.82
N ALA A 158 -16.75 -19.42 38.89
CA ALA A 158 -15.44 -20.07 38.95
C ALA A 158 -14.27 -19.21 38.53
N MET A 159 -14.54 -18.11 37.80
CA MET A 159 -13.51 -17.18 37.30
C MET A 159 -13.02 -16.26 38.42
N THR A 160 -12.20 -16.79 39.33
CA THR A 160 -11.80 -16.12 40.58
C THR A 160 -10.34 -15.68 40.62
N GLU A 161 -9.45 -16.27 39.83
CA GLU A 161 -8.06 -15.85 39.73
C GLU A 161 -7.91 -14.71 38.72
N VAL A 162 -7.42 -13.57 39.14
CA VAL A 162 -7.21 -12.42 38.27
C VAL A 162 -5.96 -12.65 37.43
N VAL A 163 -6.13 -12.66 36.13
CA VAL A 163 -5.04 -12.66 35.13
C VAL A 163 -4.69 -11.21 34.82
N PHE A 164 -5.72 -10.41 34.54
CA PHE A 164 -5.57 -8.97 34.36
C PHE A 164 -6.78 -8.22 34.91
N GLU A 165 -6.52 -7.15 35.68
CA GLU A 165 -7.56 -6.28 36.26
C GLU A 165 -8.36 -5.55 35.18
N PRO A 166 -9.59 -5.13 35.43
CA PRO A 166 -10.39 -4.39 34.46
C PRO A 166 -9.65 -3.19 33.88
N PHE A 167 -9.64 -3.09 32.56
CA PHE A 167 -9.05 -1.96 31.82
C PHE A 167 -10.05 -1.44 30.81
N THR A 168 -9.93 -0.15 30.52
CA THR A 168 -10.73 0.56 29.52
C THR A 168 -9.84 0.98 28.37
N PHE A 169 -10.31 0.80 27.14
CA PHE A 169 -9.58 1.10 25.93
C PHE A 169 -10.51 1.52 24.81
N ILE A 170 -9.95 2.16 23.80
CA ILE A 170 -10.64 2.46 22.54
C ILE A 170 -9.98 1.60 21.47
N GLN A 171 -10.81 0.88 20.70
CA GLN A 171 -10.38 0.21 19.48
C GLN A 171 -10.64 1.14 18.31
N ASP A 172 -9.60 1.52 17.61
CA ASP A 172 -9.65 2.36 16.42
C ASP A 172 -8.87 1.70 15.27
N SER A 173 -8.99 2.24 14.04
CA SER A 173 -8.43 1.66 12.83
C SER A 173 -6.91 1.46 12.86
N GLU A 174 -6.22 2.15 13.75
CA GLU A 174 -4.78 1.99 13.94
C GLU A 174 -4.43 1.16 15.18
N ALA A 175 -5.44 0.80 15.96
CA ALA A 175 -5.28 0.14 17.24
C ALA A 175 -5.25 -1.40 17.16
N ASN A 176 -4.77 -1.97 16.09
CA ASN A 176 -4.53 -3.43 16.02
C ASN A 176 -3.49 -3.85 17.09
N LYS A 177 -3.87 -3.64 18.35
CA LYS A 177 -2.97 -3.71 19.50
C LYS A 177 -2.77 -5.14 19.96
N GLN A 178 -1.51 -5.53 20.05
CA GLN A 178 -1.11 -6.76 20.75
C GLN A 178 -1.20 -6.53 22.26
N CYS A 179 -1.95 -7.38 22.94
CA CYS A 179 -2.04 -7.42 24.40
C CYS A 179 -1.42 -8.72 24.92
N GLY A 180 -0.77 -8.66 26.07
CA GLY A 180 -0.22 -9.87 26.66
C GLY A 180 0.11 -9.68 28.14
N TYR A 181 -0.01 -10.77 28.89
CA TYR A 181 0.21 -10.77 30.32
C TYR A 181 0.78 -12.09 30.82
N TYR A 182 1.62 -12.04 31.84
CA TYR A 182 2.10 -13.22 32.51
C TYR A 182 1.08 -13.75 33.54
N PHE A 183 0.78 -15.01 33.41
CA PHE A 183 -0.07 -15.71 34.34
C PHE A 183 0.71 -16.82 35.06
N VAL A 184 0.61 -16.86 36.39
CA VAL A 184 1.20 -17.93 37.20
C VAL A 184 0.07 -18.59 37.97
N PRO A 185 -0.36 -19.81 37.55
CA PRO A 185 -1.45 -20.53 38.21
C PRO A 185 -1.14 -20.80 39.69
N SER A 186 -2.14 -20.65 40.55
CA SER A 186 -2.00 -20.90 41.99
C SER A 186 -1.99 -22.40 42.32
N ARG A 187 -2.48 -23.27 41.40
CA ARG A 187 -2.57 -24.71 41.55
C ARG A 187 -2.24 -25.42 40.24
N THR A 188 -1.85 -26.67 40.29
CA THR A 188 -1.76 -27.52 39.10
C THR A 188 -3.12 -28.17 38.82
N GLY A 189 -3.54 -28.20 37.58
CA GLY A 189 -4.78 -28.87 37.16
C GLY A 189 -5.50 -28.12 36.02
N THR A 190 -6.78 -28.40 35.91
CA THR A 190 -7.62 -27.81 34.88
C THR A 190 -7.88 -26.34 35.16
N TYR A 191 -7.70 -25.52 34.12
CA TYR A 191 -8.01 -24.10 34.08
C TYR A 191 -8.80 -23.75 32.84
N HIS A 192 -9.57 -22.68 32.95
CA HIS A 192 -10.15 -21.95 31.82
C HIS A 192 -9.74 -20.49 31.97
N ILE A 193 -9.42 -19.84 30.84
CA ILE A 193 -9.13 -18.40 30.81
C ILE A 193 -10.34 -17.70 30.22
N GLY A 194 -10.92 -16.77 30.97
CA GLY A 194 -12.11 -16.03 30.59
C GLY A 194 -11.83 -14.58 30.30
N PHE A 195 -12.26 -14.13 29.12
CA PHE A 195 -12.23 -12.75 28.65
C PHE A 195 -13.61 -12.15 28.88
N HIS A 196 -13.71 -11.32 29.91
CA HIS A 196 -14.94 -10.70 30.33
C HIS A 196 -15.07 -9.30 29.73
N ALA A 197 -15.92 -9.17 28.74
CA ALA A 197 -16.23 -7.92 28.11
C ALA A 197 -17.38 -7.21 28.83
N MET A 198 -17.20 -5.94 29.09
CA MET A 198 -18.13 -5.07 29.83
C MET A 198 -18.29 -3.73 29.13
N GLY A 199 -19.40 -3.06 29.33
CA GLY A 199 -19.60 -1.71 28.84
C GLY A 199 -20.64 -1.59 27.74
N LYS A 200 -20.51 -0.60 26.86
CA LYS A 200 -21.53 -0.22 25.88
C LYS A 200 -21.05 -0.18 24.45
N SER A 201 -19.78 -0.41 24.21
CA SER A 201 -19.16 -0.29 22.88
C SER A 201 -19.00 -1.65 22.20
N GLY A 202 -18.83 -1.65 20.89
CA GLY A 202 -18.41 -2.83 20.14
C GLY A 202 -17.05 -3.34 20.60
N PHE A 203 -16.79 -4.61 20.38
CA PHE A 203 -15.58 -5.29 20.82
C PHE A 203 -15.15 -6.34 19.79
N GLN A 204 -13.87 -6.39 19.49
CA GLN A 204 -13.29 -7.46 18.66
C GLN A 204 -12.06 -8.03 19.34
N MET A 205 -11.82 -9.33 19.14
CA MET A 205 -10.63 -10.01 19.65
C MET A 205 -10.19 -11.11 18.67
N SER A 206 -8.87 -11.22 18.48
CA SER A 206 -8.26 -12.24 17.62
C SER A 206 -6.92 -12.72 18.17
N ASN A 207 -6.30 -13.70 17.50
CA ASN A 207 -4.96 -14.21 17.76
C ASN A 207 -4.68 -14.53 19.25
N LEU A 208 -5.63 -15.22 19.90
CA LEU A 208 -5.42 -15.68 21.27
C LEU A 208 -4.37 -16.78 21.30
N ARG A 209 -3.34 -16.59 22.11
CA ARG A 209 -2.28 -17.58 22.33
C ARG A 209 -1.94 -17.70 23.80
N ILE A 210 -1.73 -18.93 24.24
CA ILE A 210 -1.27 -19.24 25.60
C ILE A 210 -0.03 -20.12 25.45
N SER A 211 1.12 -19.62 25.87
CA SER A 211 2.41 -20.31 25.73
C SER A 211 2.49 -21.56 26.61
N SER A 212 3.44 -22.43 26.29
CA SER A 212 3.88 -23.51 27.17
C SER A 212 4.58 -22.98 28.43
N PRO A 213 4.65 -23.75 29.52
CA PRO A 213 5.31 -23.33 30.75
C PRO A 213 6.78 -22.97 30.53
N GLY A 214 7.14 -21.75 30.91
CA GLY A 214 8.52 -21.27 30.85
C GLY A 214 9.02 -20.92 29.44
N ALA A 215 8.12 -20.88 28.43
CA ALA A 215 8.46 -20.35 27.12
C ALA A 215 8.98 -18.91 27.21
N VAL A 216 10.01 -18.61 26.42
CA VAL A 216 10.55 -17.24 26.38
C VAL A 216 9.68 -16.41 25.46
N PRO A 217 8.99 -15.36 25.96
CA PRO A 217 8.15 -14.51 25.14
C PRO A 217 8.96 -13.81 24.05
N ILE A 218 8.29 -13.57 22.91
CA ILE A 218 8.82 -12.71 21.86
C ILE A 218 8.69 -11.25 22.35
N PRO A 219 9.78 -10.46 22.32
CA PRO A 219 9.68 -9.04 22.63
C PRO A 219 8.69 -8.33 21.69
N SER A 220 7.86 -7.47 22.22
CA SER A 220 6.96 -6.63 21.44
C SER A 220 7.72 -5.53 20.71
N GLU A 221 7.04 -4.78 19.83
CA GLU A 221 7.62 -3.62 19.12
C GLU A 221 8.10 -2.53 20.08
N ASP A 222 7.40 -2.33 21.21
CA ASP A 222 7.80 -1.35 22.23
C ASP A 222 9.08 -1.76 22.98
N GLU A 223 9.53 -3.00 22.84
CA GLU A 223 10.77 -3.51 23.40
C GLU A 223 11.95 -3.46 22.41
N ILE A 224 11.75 -2.89 21.21
CA ILE A 224 12.85 -2.53 20.32
C ILE A 224 13.73 -1.52 21.02
N ARG A 225 15.02 -1.80 21.10
CA ARG A 225 16.00 -0.89 21.68
C ARG A 225 16.60 -0.03 20.59
N TYR A 226 16.78 1.23 20.93
CA TYR A 226 17.35 2.22 20.05
C TYR A 226 18.56 2.90 20.69
N GLU A 227 19.53 3.27 19.87
CA GLU A 227 20.42 4.38 20.13
C GLU A 227 19.67 5.65 19.76
N GLU A 228 19.69 6.66 20.63
CA GLU A 228 18.82 7.82 20.54
C GLU A 228 19.63 9.11 20.44
N GLU A 229 19.26 10.01 19.51
CA GLU A 229 19.78 11.37 19.42
C GLU A 229 18.62 12.37 19.45
N VAL A 230 18.65 13.34 20.36
CA VAL A 230 17.66 14.40 20.39
C VAL A 230 17.90 15.36 19.22
N LEU A 231 16.94 15.39 18.27
CA LEU A 231 16.98 16.28 17.10
C LEU A 231 16.40 17.66 17.41
N MET A 232 15.34 17.72 18.22
CA MET A 232 14.71 18.94 18.69
C MET A 232 14.15 18.73 20.10
N GLU A 233 14.31 19.73 20.94
CA GLU A 233 13.60 19.85 22.21
C GLU A 233 13.10 21.29 22.38
N LYS A 234 11.80 21.46 22.61
CA LYS A 234 11.18 22.76 22.83
C LYS A 234 10.33 22.72 24.08
N ASP A 235 10.81 23.38 25.15
CA ASP A 235 10.05 23.63 26.39
C ASP A 235 9.20 24.90 26.19
N LEU A 236 7.90 24.73 26.20
CA LEU A 236 6.92 25.77 25.99
C LEU A 236 6.44 26.39 27.34
N THR A 237 6.79 25.78 28.46
CA THR A 237 6.50 26.34 29.80
C THR A 237 7.32 27.60 30.10
N THR A 238 8.32 27.86 29.27
CA THR A 238 9.14 29.09 29.31
C THR A 238 8.43 30.34 28.79
N LEU A 239 7.26 30.19 28.18
CA LEU A 239 6.44 31.32 27.74
C LEU A 239 6.00 32.19 28.94
N THR A 240 5.96 33.50 28.72
CA THR A 240 5.78 34.49 29.82
C THR A 240 4.49 35.31 29.73
N GLU A 241 3.68 35.09 28.74
CA GLU A 241 2.48 35.92 28.47
C GLU A 241 1.20 35.07 28.46
N GLY A 242 0.10 35.65 28.87
CA GLY A 242 -1.22 35.05 29.00
C GLY A 242 -1.42 34.28 30.30
N THR A 243 -2.65 33.95 30.65
CA THR A 243 -3.05 33.07 31.74
C THR A 243 -4.11 32.10 31.24
N MET A 244 -4.45 31.05 32.00
CA MET A 244 -5.50 30.10 31.58
C MET A 244 -6.87 30.82 31.45
N GLU A 245 -7.18 31.83 32.28
CA GLU A 245 -8.42 32.60 32.20
C GLU A 245 -8.39 33.60 31.05
N SER A 246 -7.20 34.09 30.67
CA SER A 246 -7.01 35.08 29.60
C SER A 246 -5.76 34.72 28.79
N PRO A 247 -5.83 33.67 27.97
CA PRO A 247 -4.69 33.25 27.17
C PRO A 247 -4.40 34.27 26.07
N LYS A 248 -3.11 34.48 25.77
CA LYS A 248 -2.70 35.47 24.75
C LYS A 248 -2.63 34.80 23.39
N ASN A 249 -3.43 35.27 22.44
CA ASN A 249 -3.28 34.85 21.04
C ASN A 249 -1.91 35.28 20.50
N ILE A 250 -1.11 34.33 19.99
CA ILE A 250 0.22 34.56 19.43
C ILE A 250 0.30 34.27 17.94
N VAL A 251 -0.85 34.03 17.29
CA VAL A 251 -0.91 33.76 15.85
C VAL A 251 -1.04 35.10 15.10
N ASN A 252 -0.09 35.39 14.22
CA ASN A 252 -0.14 36.58 13.37
C ASN A 252 -1.10 36.39 12.17
N ALA A 253 -1.27 37.44 11.36
CA ALA A 253 -2.16 37.43 10.20
C ALA A 253 -1.78 36.43 9.10
N PHE A 254 -0.58 35.85 9.16
CA PHE A 254 -0.08 34.86 8.23
C PHE A 254 -0.09 33.44 8.81
N GLY A 255 -0.66 33.23 9.99
CA GLY A 255 -0.69 31.93 10.66
C GLY A 255 0.61 31.55 11.37
N GLN A 256 1.60 32.44 11.46
CA GLN A 256 2.87 32.18 12.14
C GLN A 256 2.75 32.53 13.63
N LEU A 257 3.46 31.79 14.48
CA LEU A 257 3.45 32.02 15.92
C LEU A 257 4.54 33.02 16.33
N GLU A 258 4.16 34.07 17.07
CA GLU A 258 5.10 35.06 17.58
C GLU A 258 6.07 34.43 18.59
N GLY A 259 7.38 34.63 18.39
CA GLY A 259 8.44 34.07 19.24
C GLY A 259 8.76 32.59 19.04
N LEU A 260 8.15 31.94 18.06
CA LEU A 260 8.37 30.54 17.69
C LEU A 260 8.63 30.44 16.19
N ASP A 261 9.89 30.61 15.79
CA ASP A 261 10.28 30.62 14.38
C ASP A 261 9.96 29.30 13.67
N GLY A 262 9.29 29.40 12.51
CA GLY A 262 8.91 28.25 11.70
C GLY A 262 7.66 27.51 12.19
N TRP A 263 7.05 27.95 13.30
CA TRP A 263 5.82 27.37 13.81
C TRP A 263 4.61 28.05 13.17
N ILE A 264 3.61 27.25 12.85
CA ILE A 264 2.37 27.67 12.21
C ILE A 264 1.19 27.21 13.06
N GLY A 265 0.15 28.03 13.15
CA GLY A 265 -1.03 27.65 13.92
C GLY A 265 -2.25 28.50 13.61
N TYR A 266 -3.37 28.01 14.10
CA TYR A 266 -4.65 28.69 14.10
C TYR A 266 -5.32 28.47 15.45
N GLU A 267 -5.81 29.56 16.09
CA GLU A 267 -6.39 29.51 17.46
C GLU A 267 -5.39 28.88 18.46
N VAL A 268 -4.15 29.36 18.43
CA VAL A 268 -3.08 28.99 19.35
C VAL A 268 -2.74 30.16 20.25
N TYR A 269 -2.71 29.89 21.55
CA TYR A 269 -2.55 30.87 22.59
C TYR A 269 -1.38 30.51 23.49
N SER A 270 -0.65 31.54 23.95
CA SER A 270 0.37 31.39 25.02
C SER A 270 -0.30 31.45 26.38
N VAL A 271 0.17 30.59 27.30
CA VAL A 271 -0.15 30.57 28.72
C VAL A 271 1.14 30.55 29.52
N ALA A 272 1.41 31.64 30.25
CA ALA A 272 2.67 31.81 30.95
C ALA A 272 2.95 30.68 31.95
N GLY A 273 4.14 30.07 31.87
CA GLY A 273 4.53 28.97 32.76
C GLY A 273 3.84 27.64 32.47
N GLU A 274 2.89 27.59 31.54
CA GLU A 274 2.10 26.40 31.25
C GLU A 274 2.34 25.82 29.85
N GLY A 275 2.42 26.65 28.79
CA GLY A 275 2.68 26.21 27.45
C GLY A 275 1.82 26.88 26.37
N LEU A 276 1.54 26.13 25.27
CA LEU A 276 0.67 26.55 24.17
C LEU A 276 -0.70 25.88 24.29
N LEU A 277 -1.73 26.71 24.40
CA LEU A 277 -3.12 26.26 24.40
C LEU A 277 -3.68 26.30 22.97
N ILE A 278 -4.03 25.13 22.45
CA ILE A 278 -4.75 24.96 21.20
C ILE A 278 -6.23 24.89 21.55
N LYS A 279 -6.97 25.98 21.29
CA LYS A 279 -8.34 26.16 21.76
C LYS A 279 -9.26 26.56 20.62
N ASN A 280 -10.24 25.72 20.34
CA ASN A 280 -11.26 26.06 19.35
C ASN A 280 -12.22 27.11 19.91
N SER A 281 -12.10 28.38 19.46
CA SER A 281 -12.98 29.46 19.87
C SER A 281 -14.38 29.37 19.24
N LEU A 282 -14.53 28.61 18.16
CA LEU A 282 -15.79 28.35 17.47
C LEU A 282 -16.42 27.06 17.98
N ALA A 283 -16.70 27.00 19.27
CA ALA A 283 -17.28 25.82 19.91
C ALA A 283 -18.46 25.24 19.12
N GLY A 284 -18.42 23.92 18.89
CA GLY A 284 -19.44 23.19 18.15
C GLY A 284 -19.27 23.16 16.63
N THR A 285 -18.13 23.65 16.10
CA THR A 285 -17.80 23.52 14.68
C THR A 285 -16.67 22.52 14.47
N GLY A 286 -16.69 21.81 13.31
CA GLY A 286 -15.62 20.90 12.91
C GLY A 286 -14.31 21.60 12.50
N ASN A 287 -14.32 22.95 12.41
CA ASN A 287 -13.13 23.75 12.14
C ASN A 287 -12.38 23.93 13.45
N GLY A 288 -11.41 23.07 13.71
CA GLY A 288 -10.66 23.07 14.97
C GLY A 288 -9.52 24.07 15.00
N ALA A 289 -9.01 24.31 16.18
CA ALA A 289 -7.71 24.93 16.40
C ALA A 289 -6.58 23.98 15.99
N ALA A 290 -5.47 24.50 15.52
CA ALA A 290 -4.38 23.68 14.98
C ALA A 290 -3.00 24.27 15.26
N LEU A 291 -2.00 23.39 15.42
CA LEU A 291 -0.59 23.71 15.60
C LEU A 291 0.27 22.81 14.72
N ILE A 292 1.18 23.44 13.99
CA ILE A 292 2.28 22.74 13.29
C ILE A 292 3.60 23.31 13.81
N PRO A 293 4.36 22.55 14.61
CA PRO A 293 5.71 22.91 15.00
C PRO A 293 6.65 23.07 13.79
N ALA A 294 7.79 23.70 13.98
CA ALA A 294 8.80 23.79 12.94
C ALA A 294 9.21 22.39 12.45
N PHE A 295 9.37 22.25 11.14
CA PHE A 295 9.86 21.01 10.55
C PHE A 295 11.30 20.73 10.99
N VAL A 296 11.55 19.56 11.51
CA VAL A 296 12.84 19.11 12.04
C VAL A 296 13.63 18.39 10.94
N ASP A 297 14.91 18.67 10.85
CA ASP A 297 15.84 17.88 10.03
C ASP A 297 15.97 16.48 10.62
N THR A 298 15.59 15.47 9.85
CA THR A 298 15.67 14.07 10.29
C THR A 298 17.09 13.53 10.32
N LYS A 299 18.08 14.28 9.77
CA LYS A 299 19.50 13.90 9.72
C LYS A 299 19.76 12.52 9.13
N GLY A 300 18.86 12.04 8.27
CA GLY A 300 18.94 10.73 7.65
C GLY A 300 18.51 9.57 8.54
N TYR A 301 17.94 9.82 9.73
CA TYR A 301 17.30 8.78 10.50
C TYR A 301 16.10 8.20 9.74
N GLY A 302 16.06 6.89 9.56
CA GLY A 302 14.92 6.20 8.95
C GLY A 302 13.73 6.07 9.90
N ARG A 303 13.92 6.42 11.20
CA ARG A 303 12.88 6.36 12.23
C ARG A 303 13.10 7.46 13.25
N ILE A 304 12.01 8.11 13.66
CA ILE A 304 12.02 9.14 14.70
C ILE A 304 10.96 8.84 15.76
N ARG A 305 11.20 9.33 17.01
CA ARG A 305 10.16 9.43 18.03
C ARG A 305 9.74 10.89 18.14
N TYR A 306 8.45 11.14 18.00
CA TYR A 306 7.84 12.44 18.30
C TYR A 306 7.10 12.35 19.62
N SER A 307 7.45 13.20 20.57
CA SER A 307 6.90 13.19 21.94
C SER A 307 6.29 14.54 22.26
N VAL A 308 5.08 14.56 22.81
CA VAL A 308 4.36 15.75 23.20
C VAL A 308 3.91 15.61 24.65
N ASP A 309 4.45 16.46 25.55
CA ASP A 309 3.96 16.58 26.91
C ASP A 309 2.77 17.54 26.92
N TYR A 310 1.64 17.11 27.45
CA TYR A 310 0.38 17.83 27.33
C TYR A 310 -0.55 17.62 28.53
N THR A 311 -1.58 18.50 28.60
CA THR A 311 -2.79 18.30 29.38
C THR A 311 -4.02 18.68 28.53
N THR A 312 -5.21 18.24 28.95
CA THR A 312 -6.48 18.60 28.31
C THR A 312 -7.37 19.36 29.30
N PRO A 313 -7.10 20.65 29.53
CA PRO A 313 -7.65 21.39 30.68
C PRO A 313 -9.17 21.60 30.66
N GLU A 314 -9.78 21.59 29.49
CA GLU A 314 -11.22 21.68 29.33
C GLU A 314 -11.66 20.68 28.27
N PHE A 315 -12.20 19.57 28.70
CA PHE A 315 -12.83 18.59 27.83
C PHE A 315 -14.31 18.55 28.15
N SER A 316 -15.13 19.16 27.32
CA SER A 316 -16.57 19.20 27.58
C SER A 316 -17.18 17.81 27.38
N SER A 317 -17.85 17.29 28.41
CA SER A 317 -18.61 16.04 28.31
C SER A 317 -20.01 16.24 27.69
N VAL A 318 -20.34 17.43 27.24
CA VAL A 318 -21.73 17.79 26.87
C VAL A 318 -22.17 17.18 25.55
N ILE A 319 -21.24 16.91 24.64
CA ILE A 319 -21.54 16.22 23.39
C ILE A 319 -20.56 15.05 23.24
N THR A 320 -20.96 13.90 23.74
CA THR A 320 -20.21 12.66 23.56
C THR A 320 -20.11 12.33 22.06
N GLY A 321 -18.87 12.19 21.58
CA GLY A 321 -18.57 11.75 20.23
C GLY A 321 -18.28 12.84 19.21
N MET A 322 -18.28 14.11 19.56
CA MET A 322 -17.89 15.22 18.69
C MET A 322 -16.63 15.96 19.12
N ASP A 323 -16.13 15.68 20.32
CA ASP A 323 -14.91 16.29 20.84
C ASP A 323 -13.73 15.42 20.52
N TRP A 324 -12.79 15.91 19.72
CA TRP A 324 -11.58 15.15 19.43
C TRP A 324 -10.32 16.02 19.48
N ILE A 325 -9.23 15.35 19.81
CA ILE A 325 -7.85 15.82 19.65
C ILE A 325 -7.15 14.77 18.80
N ASP A 326 -6.63 15.17 17.67
CA ASP A 326 -5.93 14.30 16.75
C ASP A 326 -4.65 14.94 16.23
N GLY A 327 -3.89 14.18 15.46
CA GLY A 327 -2.70 14.65 14.78
C GLY A 327 -2.38 13.85 13.54
N TYR A 328 -1.50 14.41 12.74
CA TYR A 328 -0.95 13.73 11.55
C TYR A 328 0.54 13.97 11.48
N LEU A 329 1.29 12.95 11.06
CA LEU A 329 2.69 13.12 10.70
C LEU A 329 2.75 13.87 9.36
N LEU A 330 3.54 14.94 9.33
CA LEU A 330 3.83 15.72 8.13
C LEU A 330 5.26 15.50 7.72
N LEU A 331 5.46 15.08 6.48
CA LEU A 331 6.77 14.79 5.91
C LEU A 331 7.04 15.71 4.74
N SER A 332 8.26 16.22 4.61
CA SER A 332 8.65 17.13 3.55
C SER A 332 10.14 17.02 3.22
N SER A 333 10.60 17.82 2.29
CA SER A 333 12.02 18.05 2.03
C SER A 333 12.43 19.47 2.43
N ALA A 334 13.73 19.70 2.60
CA ALA A 334 14.30 21.00 3.00
C ALA A 334 13.89 22.15 2.09
N ASP A 335 13.69 21.90 0.80
CA ASP A 335 13.37 22.91 -0.20
C ASP A 335 11.90 23.34 -0.17
N TYR A 336 11.02 22.52 0.42
CA TYR A 336 9.57 22.68 0.35
C TYR A 336 8.86 22.90 1.69
N ALA A 337 9.45 22.44 2.80
CA ALA A 337 8.89 22.67 4.13
C ALA A 337 8.83 24.18 4.45
N PRO A 338 7.79 24.67 5.09
CA PRO A 338 6.61 23.98 5.64
C PRO A 338 5.37 24.02 4.74
N THR A 339 5.47 24.56 3.52
CA THR A 339 4.31 24.87 2.67
C THR A 339 3.89 23.74 1.74
N VAL A 340 4.75 22.74 1.59
CA VAL A 340 4.52 21.57 0.75
C VAL A 340 4.91 20.32 1.55
N TYR A 341 4.03 19.34 1.63
CA TYR A 341 4.29 18.12 2.41
C TYR A 341 3.50 16.91 1.91
N TYR A 342 3.90 15.75 2.40
CA TYR A 342 3.19 14.48 2.32
C TYR A 342 2.64 14.15 3.71
N THR A 343 1.39 13.71 3.79
CA THR A 343 0.77 13.25 5.03
C THR A 343 0.79 11.73 5.04
N ASP A 344 1.45 11.13 6.01
CA ASP A 344 1.59 9.69 6.06
C ASP A 344 0.65 9.05 7.09
N LYS A 345 0.77 9.43 8.34
CA LYS A 345 0.17 8.70 9.43
C LYS A 345 -0.69 9.58 10.32
N SER A 346 -1.87 9.08 10.66
CA SER A 346 -2.67 9.63 11.73
C SER A 346 -2.01 9.33 13.08
N LEU A 347 -1.85 10.34 13.91
CA LEU A 347 -1.26 10.24 15.24
C LEU A 347 -2.37 10.23 16.28
N GLN A 348 -2.50 9.12 16.98
CA GLN A 348 -3.51 8.92 18.00
C GLN A 348 -2.86 8.78 19.38
N GLY A 349 -3.67 8.81 20.44
CA GLY A 349 -3.19 8.58 21.78
C GLY A 349 -3.27 9.80 22.70
N PHE A 350 -3.91 10.90 22.25
CA PHE A 350 -4.30 11.94 23.19
C PHE A 350 -5.46 11.45 24.05
N MET A 351 -5.17 11.26 25.33
CA MET A 351 -6.19 10.89 26.31
C MET A 351 -6.66 12.14 27.04
N ARG A 352 -7.94 12.16 27.39
CA ARG A 352 -8.47 13.15 28.32
C ARG A 352 -7.86 12.89 29.69
N LEU A 353 -6.99 13.80 30.14
CA LEU A 353 -6.32 13.70 31.42
C LEU A 353 -6.40 15.05 32.16
N ASP A 354 -6.76 14.98 33.45
CA ASP A 354 -6.65 16.13 34.36
C ASP A 354 -5.20 16.33 34.82
N GLU A 355 -4.34 15.33 34.57
CA GLU A 355 -2.92 15.33 34.89
C GLU A 355 -2.06 15.44 33.62
N GLU A 356 -0.78 15.82 33.83
CA GLU A 356 0.19 15.89 32.74
C GLU A 356 0.49 14.48 32.17
N ALA A 357 0.51 14.36 30.85
CA ALA A 357 0.83 13.13 30.14
C ALA A 357 1.75 13.39 28.96
N THR A 358 2.41 12.33 28.51
CA THR A 358 3.22 12.35 27.28
C THR A 358 2.61 11.44 26.25
N ALA A 359 2.26 12.00 25.09
CA ALA A 359 1.97 11.23 23.88
C ALA A 359 3.26 10.96 23.12
N ASN A 360 3.49 9.70 22.74
CA ASN A 360 4.68 9.28 22.00
C ASN A 360 4.29 8.53 20.74
N TRP A 361 4.91 8.91 19.61
CA TRP A 361 4.75 8.23 18.34
C TRP A 361 6.11 7.88 17.77
N ILE A 362 6.28 6.63 17.40
CA ILE A 362 7.43 6.19 16.60
C ILE A 362 6.96 6.21 15.14
N CYS A 363 7.66 7.00 14.34
CA CYS A 363 7.32 7.28 12.95
C CYS A 363 8.46 6.83 12.04
N ASP A 364 8.13 6.10 10.99
CA ASP A 364 9.07 5.74 9.94
C ASP A 364 9.22 6.90 8.94
N ILE A 365 10.45 7.23 8.60
CA ILE A 365 10.75 8.18 7.54
C ILE A 365 10.95 7.36 6.26
N PRO A 366 10.15 7.59 5.21
CA PRO A 366 10.27 6.83 3.98
C PRO A 366 11.66 6.94 3.36
N SER A 367 12.26 5.82 2.99
CA SER A 367 13.51 5.77 2.21
C SER A 367 13.29 6.10 0.74
N GLU A 368 12.07 5.84 0.25
CA GLU A 368 11.68 6.12 -1.13
C GLU A 368 11.12 7.54 -1.25
N PRO A 369 11.38 8.22 -2.37
CA PRO A 369 10.80 9.53 -2.62
C PRO A 369 9.27 9.52 -2.52
N LYS A 370 8.69 10.60 -2.01
CA LYS A 370 7.24 10.78 -1.88
C LYS A 370 6.76 11.99 -2.65
N MET A 371 5.59 11.87 -3.27
CA MET A 371 4.90 12.98 -3.91
C MET A 371 4.57 14.05 -2.88
N LEU A 372 5.08 15.26 -3.07
CA LEU A 372 4.76 16.41 -2.23
C LEU A 372 3.58 17.18 -2.81
N TRP A 373 2.69 17.63 -1.93
CA TRP A 373 1.46 18.35 -2.27
C TRP A 373 1.44 19.74 -1.63
N SER A 374 0.83 20.69 -2.31
CA SER A 374 0.59 22.02 -1.75
C SER A 374 -0.26 21.93 -0.49
N ALA A 375 0.17 22.59 0.57
CA ALA A 375 -0.61 22.76 1.81
C ALA A 375 -1.90 23.57 1.61
N ASN A 376 -2.07 24.23 0.48
CA ASN A 376 -3.24 25.07 0.20
C ASN A 376 -4.48 24.28 -0.22
N GLY A 377 -4.36 22.96 -0.41
CA GLY A 377 -5.46 22.10 -0.84
C GLY A 377 -5.95 22.36 -2.27
N ASP A 378 -5.12 23.04 -3.08
CA ASP A 378 -5.40 23.37 -4.48
C ASP A 378 -5.06 22.21 -5.45
N GLY A 379 -4.61 21.07 -4.91
CA GLY A 379 -4.23 19.89 -5.70
C GLY A 379 -2.90 20.03 -6.44
N THR A 380 -2.15 21.12 -6.21
CA THR A 380 -0.83 21.30 -6.85
C THR A 380 0.16 20.27 -6.34
N GLN A 381 0.79 19.54 -7.27
CA GLN A 381 1.84 18.56 -7.03
C GLN A 381 3.21 19.17 -7.32
N TYR A 382 4.20 18.79 -6.52
CA TYR A 382 5.57 19.29 -6.63
C TYR A 382 6.58 18.22 -7.05
N GLY A 383 6.11 17.01 -7.34
CA GLY A 383 6.95 15.86 -7.68
C GLY A 383 7.34 15.01 -6.47
N GLU A 384 8.06 13.93 -6.77
CA GLU A 384 8.57 13.02 -5.74
C GLU A 384 9.94 13.50 -5.26
N HIS A 385 10.06 13.64 -3.95
CA HIS A 385 11.28 14.13 -3.30
C HIS A 385 11.67 13.23 -2.14
N ASN A 386 12.99 13.14 -1.90
CA ASN A 386 13.50 12.50 -0.69
C ASN A 386 13.01 13.26 0.54
N ILE A 387 12.55 12.52 1.53
CA ILE A 387 12.03 13.08 2.78
C ILE A 387 13.19 13.24 3.76
N ASP A 388 13.44 14.46 4.18
CA ASP A 388 14.44 14.81 5.18
C ASP A 388 13.93 15.79 6.25
N ARG A 389 12.63 16.12 6.21
CA ARG A 389 11.96 17.00 7.15
C ARG A 389 10.69 16.35 7.69
N ALA A 390 10.50 16.45 8.99
CA ALA A 390 9.31 15.94 9.67
C ALA A 390 8.73 16.96 10.63
N SER A 391 7.42 17.00 10.72
CA SER A 391 6.66 17.73 11.72
C SER A 391 5.36 16.97 12.03
N VAL A 392 4.55 17.53 12.89
CA VAL A 392 3.22 17.03 13.21
C VAL A 392 2.18 18.14 13.02
N TYR A 393 1.00 17.74 12.60
CA TYR A 393 -0.18 18.55 12.66
C TYR A 393 -0.98 18.13 13.89
N LEU A 394 -1.09 19.01 14.89
CA LEU A 394 -1.89 18.78 16.09
C LEU A 394 -3.16 19.60 15.99
N ARG A 395 -4.30 18.98 16.26
CA ARG A 395 -5.60 19.64 16.15
C ARG A 395 -6.48 19.34 17.36
N SER A 396 -7.22 20.36 17.80
CA SER A 396 -8.37 20.19 18.67
C SER A 396 -9.64 20.69 17.99
N ALA A 397 -10.75 20.00 18.16
CA ALA A 397 -12.01 20.32 17.51
C ALA A 397 -13.17 20.32 18.49
N TYR A 398 -14.25 21.01 18.11
CA TYR A 398 -15.48 21.21 18.88
C TYR A 398 -15.23 21.87 20.25
N TYR A 399 -15.29 21.13 21.36
CA TYR A 399 -15.17 21.66 22.72
C TYR A 399 -13.89 21.20 23.44
N SER A 400 -13.02 20.50 22.76
CA SER A 400 -11.76 20.04 23.34
C SER A 400 -10.66 21.11 23.25
N ASN A 401 -9.81 21.17 24.25
CA ASN A 401 -8.62 22.00 24.29
C ASN A 401 -7.40 21.14 24.56
N LEU A 402 -6.29 21.44 23.90
CA LEU A 402 -5.00 20.79 24.11
C LEU A 402 -3.99 21.84 24.58
N LEU A 403 -3.42 21.63 25.76
CA LEU A 403 -2.31 22.44 26.26
C LEU A 403 -1.01 21.67 26.08
N VAL A 404 -0.18 22.12 25.15
CA VAL A 404 1.13 21.52 24.83
C VAL A 404 2.19 22.18 25.67
N ARG A 405 2.91 21.41 26.50
CA ARG A 405 3.93 21.88 27.43
C ARG A 405 5.35 21.75 26.89
N LYS A 406 5.61 20.64 26.21
CA LYS A 406 6.92 20.36 25.62
C LYS A 406 6.78 19.50 24.37
N ILE A 407 7.66 19.71 23.43
CA ILE A 407 7.80 18.83 22.26
C ILE A 407 9.25 18.37 22.17
N THR A 408 9.43 17.07 21.99
CA THR A 408 10.76 16.46 21.78
C THR A 408 10.69 15.57 20.53
N VAL A 409 11.70 15.70 19.67
CA VAL A 409 11.89 14.83 18.51
C VAL A 409 13.24 14.13 18.65
N THR A 410 13.23 12.81 18.56
CA THR A 410 14.41 11.98 18.78
C THR A 410 14.64 11.09 17.56
N GLY A 411 15.83 11.11 16.99
CA GLY A 411 16.28 10.16 15.97
C GLY A 411 16.55 8.80 16.61
N LEU A 412 16.11 7.72 15.96
CA LEU A 412 16.17 6.36 16.47
C LEU A 412 16.98 5.46 15.53
N THR A 413 18.04 4.86 16.04
CA THR A 413 18.79 3.79 15.35
C THR A 413 18.52 2.47 16.09
N PRO A 414 17.86 1.47 15.47
CA PRO A 414 17.68 0.18 16.12
C PRO A 414 19.01 -0.46 16.49
N VAL A 415 19.15 -1.00 17.71
CA VAL A 415 20.36 -1.71 18.16
C VAL A 415 20.54 -3.03 17.42
N LEU A 416 19.47 -3.59 16.91
CA LEU A 416 19.47 -4.80 16.09
C LEU A 416 18.88 -4.45 14.73
N ASP A 417 19.65 -4.64 13.67
CA ASP A 417 19.25 -4.28 12.33
C ASP A 417 18.03 -5.09 11.85
N THR A 418 17.23 -4.46 11.01
CA THR A 418 16.13 -5.13 10.31
C THR A 418 16.70 -6.15 9.32
N PRO A 419 16.14 -7.38 9.23
CA PRO A 419 16.57 -8.35 8.23
C PRO A 419 16.45 -7.75 6.82
N ALA A 420 17.56 -7.71 6.10
CA ALA A 420 17.66 -7.17 4.75
C ALA A 420 17.47 -8.26 3.69
N ASN A 421 17.17 -7.85 2.46
CA ASN A 421 17.03 -8.71 1.28
C ASN A 421 16.06 -9.89 1.48
N ALA A 422 14.98 -9.64 2.22
CA ALA A 422 13.89 -10.61 2.33
C ALA A 422 13.29 -10.86 0.94
N ARG A 423 13.26 -12.13 0.51
CA ARG A 423 12.86 -12.51 -0.84
C ARG A 423 12.26 -13.90 -0.90
N VAL A 424 11.46 -14.13 -1.92
CA VAL A 424 11.04 -15.49 -2.30
C VAL A 424 12.13 -16.09 -3.18
N GLU A 425 12.81 -17.13 -2.70
CA GLU A 425 13.82 -17.86 -3.49
C GLU A 425 13.19 -18.92 -4.39
N LYS A 426 12.11 -19.52 -3.93
CA LYS A 426 11.46 -20.61 -4.66
C LYS A 426 9.96 -20.61 -4.30
N TYR A 427 9.15 -20.89 -5.32
CA TYR A 427 7.74 -21.19 -5.15
C TYR A 427 7.45 -22.56 -5.80
N ALA A 428 6.79 -23.47 -5.09
CA ALA A 428 6.35 -24.76 -5.60
C ALA A 428 5.32 -25.40 -4.66
N ASP A 429 4.31 -26.03 -5.21
CA ASP A 429 3.31 -26.82 -4.48
C ASP A 429 2.61 -26.02 -3.35
N ASP A 430 2.16 -24.80 -3.65
CA ASP A 430 1.53 -23.87 -2.71
C ASP A 430 2.38 -23.55 -1.48
N LYS A 431 3.69 -23.57 -1.65
CA LYS A 431 4.68 -23.19 -0.64
C LYS A 431 5.73 -22.27 -1.24
N ALA A 432 6.19 -21.33 -0.42
CA ALA A 432 7.28 -20.46 -0.76
C ALA A 432 8.47 -20.66 0.17
N THR A 433 9.68 -20.68 -0.39
CA THR A 433 10.90 -20.56 0.41
C THR A 433 11.24 -19.09 0.52
N ILE A 434 11.15 -18.56 1.74
CA ILE A 434 11.51 -17.19 2.08
C ILE A 434 12.94 -17.21 2.62
N ALA A 435 13.79 -16.31 2.14
CA ALA A 435 15.16 -16.16 2.60
C ALA A 435 15.49 -14.68 2.84
N TRP A 436 16.47 -14.42 3.70
CA TRP A 436 16.96 -13.10 4.06
C TRP A 436 18.45 -13.12 4.42
N ASP A 437 19.04 -11.95 4.57
CA ASP A 437 20.42 -11.84 5.00
C ASP A 437 20.54 -11.96 6.52
N ALA A 438 21.61 -12.55 6.98
CA ALA A 438 21.88 -12.70 8.41
C ALA A 438 22.09 -11.31 9.05
N VAL A 439 21.48 -11.14 10.24
CA VAL A 439 21.60 -9.92 11.06
C VAL A 439 22.66 -10.13 12.15
N ASP A 440 23.63 -9.22 12.23
CA ASP A 440 24.66 -9.31 13.27
C ASP A 440 24.06 -9.11 14.67
N GLY A 441 24.42 -9.98 15.58
CA GLY A 441 23.87 -10.01 16.94
C GLY A 441 22.49 -10.67 17.07
N ALA A 442 21.89 -11.15 15.99
CA ALA A 442 20.69 -11.95 16.07
C ALA A 442 20.98 -13.33 16.67
N THR A 443 20.09 -13.79 17.54
CA THR A 443 20.12 -15.13 18.12
C THR A 443 19.10 -16.05 17.45
N GLU A 444 18.02 -15.52 16.96
CA GLU A 444 16.91 -16.21 16.31
C GLU A 444 16.18 -15.24 15.38
N TYR A 445 15.30 -15.78 14.54
CA TYR A 445 14.38 -15.04 13.69
C TYR A 445 12.94 -15.49 13.96
N VAL A 446 12.01 -14.56 13.83
CA VAL A 446 10.58 -14.83 13.86
C VAL A 446 10.01 -14.50 12.49
N VAL A 447 9.29 -15.45 11.92
CA VAL A 447 8.58 -15.31 10.66
C VAL A 447 7.10 -15.52 10.92
N ARG A 448 6.27 -14.53 10.62
CA ARG A 448 4.82 -14.59 10.69
C ARG A 448 4.24 -14.60 9.29
N VAL A 449 3.38 -15.55 9.03
CA VAL A 449 2.76 -15.78 7.71
C VAL A 449 1.28 -15.51 7.82
N TYR A 450 0.84 -14.42 7.24
CA TYR A 450 -0.55 -13.98 7.18
C TYR A 450 -1.15 -14.46 5.85
N SER A 451 -1.90 -15.55 5.88
CA SER A 451 -2.52 -16.14 4.68
C SER A 451 -3.98 -15.73 4.46
N ASN A 452 -4.62 -15.11 5.46
CA ASN A 452 -5.99 -14.59 5.40
C ASN A 452 -6.02 -13.06 5.37
N THR A 453 -5.07 -12.44 4.70
CA THR A 453 -5.04 -11.00 4.54
C THR A 453 -6.18 -10.53 3.65
N ARG A 454 -6.79 -9.41 4.00
CA ARG A 454 -7.76 -8.72 3.15
C ARG A 454 -7.03 -7.58 2.45
N CYS A 455 -7.20 -7.49 1.14
CA CYS A 455 -6.63 -6.41 0.34
C CYS A 455 -7.64 -5.26 0.25
N TYR A 456 -7.21 -4.07 0.64
CA TYR A 456 -7.99 -2.84 0.62
C TYR A 456 -7.26 -1.78 -0.21
N GLY A 457 -7.46 -1.80 -1.51
CA GLY A 457 -6.62 -0.99 -2.42
C GLY A 457 -5.15 -1.38 -2.28
N ASN A 458 -4.32 -0.46 -1.82
CA ASN A 458 -2.89 -0.70 -1.60
C ASN A 458 -2.53 -1.10 -0.15
N THR A 459 -3.54 -1.29 0.70
CA THR A 459 -3.34 -1.68 2.10
C THR A 459 -3.85 -3.09 2.34
N TYR A 460 -3.26 -3.75 3.33
CA TYR A 460 -3.64 -5.09 3.74
C TYR A 460 -4.08 -5.08 5.18
N ASP A 461 -5.26 -5.60 5.42
CA ASP A 461 -5.71 -5.93 6.77
C ASP A 461 -5.18 -7.32 7.11
N LEU A 462 -4.17 -7.37 7.99
CA LEU A 462 -3.50 -8.59 8.39
C LEU A 462 -4.39 -9.36 9.38
N GLY A 463 -4.94 -10.47 8.94
CA GLY A 463 -5.72 -11.38 9.78
C GLY A 463 -4.84 -12.18 10.77
N SER A 464 -5.17 -13.45 10.97
CA SER A 464 -4.35 -14.38 11.74
C SER A 464 -3.06 -14.76 11.02
N TYR A 465 -2.11 -15.27 11.76
CA TYR A 465 -0.81 -15.70 11.21
C TYR A 465 -0.34 -17.03 11.79
N GLN A 466 0.39 -17.77 10.98
CA GLN A 466 1.26 -18.85 11.46
C GLN A 466 2.62 -18.27 11.82
N GLN A 467 3.21 -18.74 12.91
CA GLN A 467 4.48 -18.23 13.39
C GLN A 467 5.55 -19.30 13.39
N TYR A 468 6.73 -18.93 12.88
CA TYR A 468 7.93 -19.75 12.88
C TYR A 468 9.01 -19.04 13.68
N ARG A 469 9.74 -19.81 14.49
CA ARG A 469 10.89 -19.32 15.25
C ARG A 469 12.08 -20.21 14.93
N LEU A 470 13.14 -19.64 14.41
CA LEU A 470 14.25 -20.39 13.80
C LEU A 470 15.58 -19.67 13.90
N ASN A 471 16.67 -20.44 13.79
CA ASN A 471 18.04 -19.91 13.78
C ASN A 471 18.64 -19.79 12.38
N GLU A 472 17.97 -20.36 11.38
CA GLU A 472 18.34 -20.28 9.98
C GLU A 472 17.84 -18.98 9.36
N THR A 473 18.39 -18.60 8.20
CA THR A 473 18.01 -17.43 7.42
C THR A 473 17.10 -17.77 6.23
N SER A 474 16.40 -18.89 6.32
CA SER A 474 15.38 -19.29 5.35
C SER A 474 14.34 -20.20 5.98
N VAL A 475 13.13 -20.19 5.41
CA VAL A 475 12.02 -21.03 5.85
C VAL A 475 11.09 -21.34 4.68
N GLU A 476 10.53 -22.55 4.66
CA GLU A 476 9.44 -22.90 3.76
C GLU A 476 8.11 -22.62 4.46
N VAL A 477 7.26 -21.81 3.84
CA VAL A 477 5.96 -21.39 4.38
C VAL A 477 4.82 -21.75 3.44
N PRO A 478 3.61 -22.07 3.93
CA PRO A 478 2.45 -22.26 3.09
C PRO A 478 2.00 -20.91 2.50
N VAL A 479 1.50 -20.93 1.28
CA VAL A 479 1.02 -19.73 0.58
C VAL A 479 -0.37 -20.00 0.03
N ASN A 480 -1.30 -19.07 0.29
CA ASN A 480 -2.62 -19.07 -0.32
C ASN A 480 -2.76 -17.85 -1.22
N VAL A 481 -2.72 -18.08 -2.53
CA VAL A 481 -2.75 -17.02 -3.53
C VAL A 481 -4.09 -16.92 -4.29
N GLU A 482 -5.12 -17.69 -3.89
CA GLU A 482 -6.36 -17.73 -4.66
C GLU A 482 -7.19 -16.45 -4.56
N LYS A 483 -7.33 -15.88 -3.38
CA LYS A 483 -8.19 -14.72 -3.13
C LYS A 483 -7.54 -13.58 -2.36
N SER A 484 -6.37 -13.80 -1.77
CA SER A 484 -5.68 -12.80 -0.96
C SER A 484 -4.16 -12.93 -1.15
N ALA A 485 -3.43 -11.88 -0.80
CA ALA A 485 -1.98 -11.97 -0.69
C ALA A 485 -1.59 -12.76 0.55
N THR A 486 -0.52 -13.55 0.46
CA THR A 486 0.20 -14.01 1.64
C THR A 486 1.24 -12.96 1.99
N ILE A 487 1.13 -12.38 3.18
CA ILE A 487 2.11 -11.43 3.71
C ILE A 487 3.00 -12.16 4.71
N VAL A 488 4.28 -12.00 4.55
CA VAL A 488 5.29 -12.54 5.47
C VAL A 488 5.92 -11.36 6.21
N GLU A 489 5.80 -11.36 7.52
CA GLU A 489 6.49 -10.43 8.41
C GLU A 489 7.69 -11.15 9.03
N LEU A 490 8.84 -10.53 9.01
CA LEU A 490 10.10 -11.10 9.47
C LEU A 490 10.84 -10.11 10.36
N PHE A 491 11.31 -10.57 11.52
CA PHE A 491 12.19 -9.80 12.39
C PHE A 491 13.21 -10.68 13.11
N ALA A 492 14.33 -10.10 13.48
CA ALA A 492 15.37 -10.75 14.23
C ALA A 492 15.15 -10.60 15.73
N LEU A 493 15.53 -11.61 16.51
CA LEU A 493 15.59 -11.56 17.98
C LEU A 493 17.04 -11.46 18.44
N GLY A 494 17.29 -10.58 19.38
CA GLY A 494 18.56 -10.45 20.09
C GLY A 494 18.40 -10.65 21.59
N LYS A 495 19.46 -10.38 22.33
CA LYS A 495 19.44 -10.47 23.79
C LYS A 495 18.56 -9.37 24.40
N LYS A 496 17.33 -9.68 24.75
CA LYS A 496 16.32 -8.75 25.35
C LYS A 496 15.89 -7.61 24.41
N THR A 497 15.86 -7.85 23.10
CA THR A 497 15.36 -6.90 22.11
C THR A 497 14.95 -7.66 20.85
N ARG A 498 14.22 -6.99 20.00
CA ARG A 498 13.96 -7.43 18.62
C ARG A 498 14.34 -6.32 17.63
N SER A 499 14.52 -6.70 16.37
CA SER A 499 14.61 -5.71 15.31
C SER A 499 13.24 -5.13 14.94
N VAL A 500 13.25 -4.08 14.16
CA VAL A 500 12.08 -3.70 13.36
C VAL A 500 11.74 -4.85 12.42
N ALA A 501 10.46 -5.05 12.15
CA ALA A 501 10.02 -6.04 11.18
C ALA A 501 10.21 -5.53 9.74
N THR A 502 10.53 -6.44 8.83
CA THR A 502 10.36 -6.23 7.40
C THR A 502 9.18 -7.07 6.91
N SER A 503 8.48 -6.58 5.90
CA SER A 503 7.34 -7.29 5.31
C SER A 503 7.63 -7.65 3.87
N LEU A 504 7.19 -8.84 3.47
CA LEU A 504 7.30 -9.36 2.13
C LEU A 504 5.93 -9.84 1.66
N ARG A 505 5.48 -9.37 0.53
CA ARG A 505 4.31 -9.91 -0.16
C ARG A 505 4.73 -11.11 -0.99
N VAL A 506 4.12 -12.25 -0.75
CA VAL A 506 4.39 -13.47 -1.51
C VAL A 506 3.33 -13.63 -2.59
N ILE A 507 3.78 -13.58 -3.84
CA ILE A 507 2.92 -13.72 -5.01
C ILE A 507 3.50 -14.81 -5.91
N ASP A 508 2.65 -15.76 -6.29
CA ASP A 508 2.93 -16.66 -7.39
C ASP A 508 2.04 -16.29 -8.58
N MET A 509 2.68 -15.76 -9.61
CA MET A 509 2.03 -15.41 -10.86
C MET A 509 2.89 -15.91 -12.03
N ALA A 510 2.65 -17.14 -12.44
CA ALA A 510 3.30 -17.68 -13.62
C ALA A 510 2.95 -16.85 -14.86
N SER A 511 3.96 -16.59 -15.69
CA SER A 511 3.77 -15.97 -17.00
C SER A 511 3.00 -16.91 -17.94
N PRO A 512 2.26 -16.38 -18.94
CA PRO A 512 1.64 -17.24 -19.93
C PRO A 512 2.69 -18.00 -20.75
N GLU A 513 2.44 -19.28 -21.00
CA GLU A 513 3.28 -20.10 -21.87
C GLU A 513 2.60 -20.26 -23.24
N PHE A 514 3.05 -19.46 -24.19
CA PHE A 514 2.52 -19.49 -25.56
C PHE A 514 3.05 -20.69 -26.33
N ASN A 515 2.13 -21.40 -26.99
CA ASN A 515 2.48 -22.39 -28.01
C ASN A 515 3.02 -21.69 -29.29
N PRO A 516 3.73 -22.38 -30.17
CA PRO A 516 4.15 -21.84 -31.45
C PRO A 516 2.97 -21.20 -32.20
N ILE A 517 3.19 -20.02 -32.74
CA ILE A 517 2.17 -19.30 -33.53
C ILE A 517 1.82 -20.10 -34.77
N THR A 518 0.53 -20.22 -35.04
CA THR A 518 0.06 -20.89 -36.27
C THR A 518 -0.69 -19.91 -37.16
N GLU A 519 -0.50 -20.04 -38.49
CA GLU A 519 -1.22 -19.27 -39.52
C GLU A 519 -1.94 -20.24 -40.50
N ASP A 520 -3.23 -20.02 -40.74
CA ASP A 520 -3.99 -20.80 -41.69
C ASP A 520 -3.81 -20.27 -43.11
N GLU A 521 -4.31 -21.02 -44.10
CA GLU A 521 -4.25 -20.67 -45.55
C GLU A 521 -4.97 -19.34 -45.85
N ARG A 522 -5.79 -18.81 -44.96
CA ARG A 522 -6.54 -17.57 -45.12
C ARG A 522 -5.85 -16.38 -44.43
N GLY A 523 -4.69 -16.60 -43.85
CA GLY A 523 -3.97 -15.56 -43.12
C GLY A 523 -4.55 -15.28 -41.71
N ASN A 524 -5.31 -16.21 -41.10
CA ASN A 524 -5.71 -16.10 -39.73
C ASN A 524 -4.63 -16.67 -38.86
N ILE A 525 -4.16 -15.87 -37.89
CA ILE A 525 -3.19 -16.26 -36.92
C ILE A 525 -3.93 -16.74 -35.69
N ARG A 526 -3.49 -17.86 -35.15
CA ARG A 526 -4.01 -18.42 -33.91
C ARG A 526 -2.89 -18.54 -32.89
N LEU A 527 -3.20 -18.08 -31.66
CA LEU A 527 -2.41 -18.19 -30.44
C LEU A 527 -3.16 -19.08 -29.47
N ASP A 528 -2.48 -20.04 -28.91
CA ASP A 528 -2.96 -20.86 -27.80
C ASP A 528 -1.87 -20.86 -26.71
N TRP A 529 -2.25 -20.81 -25.43
CA TRP A 529 -1.30 -20.79 -24.33
C TRP A 529 -1.87 -21.43 -23.08
N GLU A 530 -0.99 -21.79 -22.16
CA GLU A 530 -1.34 -22.30 -20.83
C GLU A 530 -1.31 -21.18 -19.80
N VAL A 531 -2.24 -21.25 -18.83
CA VAL A 531 -2.38 -20.26 -17.73
C VAL A 531 -2.67 -20.98 -16.43
N PRO A 532 -2.31 -20.36 -15.27
CA PRO A 532 -2.74 -20.84 -13.96
C PRO A 532 -4.27 -20.85 -13.83
N ALA A 533 -4.81 -21.76 -13.04
CA ALA A 533 -6.27 -21.89 -12.86
C ALA A 533 -6.91 -20.64 -12.21
N ASN A 534 -6.16 -19.87 -11.44
CA ASN A 534 -6.60 -18.62 -10.80
C ASN A 534 -6.47 -17.38 -11.71
N ASN A 535 -6.05 -17.55 -12.97
CA ASN A 535 -5.93 -16.44 -13.92
C ASN A 535 -7.31 -15.94 -14.35
N ILE A 536 -7.51 -14.63 -14.39
CA ILE A 536 -8.77 -14.01 -14.80
C ILE A 536 -8.71 -13.66 -16.29
N LEU A 537 -7.59 -13.10 -16.72
CA LEU A 537 -7.33 -12.77 -18.11
C LEU A 537 -5.84 -12.84 -18.42
N THR A 538 -5.53 -12.92 -19.72
CA THR A 538 -4.17 -12.71 -20.23
C THR A 538 -4.19 -11.50 -21.14
N GLN A 539 -3.33 -10.52 -20.88
CA GLN A 539 -3.07 -9.44 -21.83
C GLN A 539 -2.09 -9.94 -22.86
N VAL A 540 -2.55 -10.10 -24.10
CA VAL A 540 -1.76 -10.56 -25.22
C VAL A 540 -1.32 -9.36 -26.06
N ASN A 541 -0.04 -9.25 -26.33
CA ASN A 541 0.59 -8.21 -27.12
C ASN A 541 1.21 -8.84 -28.37
N VAL A 542 0.84 -8.31 -29.53
CA VAL A 542 1.38 -8.71 -30.83
C VAL A 542 2.20 -7.56 -31.38
N LEU A 543 3.43 -7.84 -31.74
CA LEU A 543 4.39 -6.88 -32.28
C LEU A 543 4.86 -7.33 -33.66
N LYS A 544 5.12 -6.36 -34.51
CA LYS A 544 5.61 -6.54 -35.88
C LYS A 544 7.08 -6.15 -35.94
N GLY A 545 7.94 -7.04 -36.40
CA GLY A 545 9.36 -6.79 -36.63
C GLY A 545 9.60 -5.93 -37.87
N GLU A 546 10.30 -4.82 -37.71
CA GLU A 546 10.77 -3.94 -38.80
C GLU A 546 12.29 -3.91 -38.80
N GLU A 547 12.92 -4.13 -39.94
CA GLU A 547 14.37 -4.07 -40.09
C GLU A 547 14.84 -2.63 -40.22
N VAL A 548 15.79 -2.26 -39.39
CA VAL A 548 16.47 -0.96 -39.40
C VAL A 548 17.58 -0.99 -40.45
N LYS A 549 17.34 -0.32 -41.58
CA LYS A 549 18.24 -0.35 -42.73
C LYS A 549 19.57 0.36 -42.48
N GLU A 550 19.53 1.47 -41.76
CA GLU A 550 20.70 2.29 -41.45
C GLU A 550 20.73 2.60 -39.95
N ALA A 551 21.89 2.63 -39.35
CA ALA A 551 22.04 3.02 -37.96
C ALA A 551 21.46 4.43 -37.73
N THR A 552 20.71 4.61 -36.65
CA THR A 552 20.04 5.88 -36.32
C THR A 552 19.94 6.08 -34.81
N ASP A 553 20.07 7.33 -34.37
CA ASP A 553 19.85 7.70 -32.95
C ASP A 553 18.42 8.20 -32.72
N ASN A 554 17.56 8.24 -33.73
CA ASN A 554 16.21 8.77 -33.66
C ASN A 554 15.19 7.85 -34.37
N TYR A 555 15.30 6.55 -34.17
CA TYR A 555 14.30 5.61 -34.68
C TYR A 555 12.97 5.87 -33.99
N VAL A 556 11.89 6.08 -34.78
CA VAL A 556 10.56 6.32 -34.23
C VAL A 556 9.96 5.00 -33.75
N VAL A 557 9.93 4.81 -32.44
CA VAL A 557 9.33 3.65 -31.77
C VAL A 557 7.82 3.75 -31.79
N ALA A 558 7.30 4.91 -31.40
CA ALA A 558 5.88 5.22 -31.37
C ALA A 558 5.63 6.66 -31.78
N ALA A 559 4.51 6.90 -32.44
CA ALA A 559 3.97 8.23 -32.71
C ALA A 559 2.46 8.17 -32.46
N LEU A 560 1.94 9.14 -31.71
CA LEU A 560 0.53 9.24 -31.35
C LEU A 560 0.09 10.69 -31.55
N SER A 561 -1.08 10.89 -32.15
CA SER A 561 -1.69 12.22 -32.28
C SER A 561 -3.16 12.17 -31.87
N ALA A 562 -3.73 13.33 -31.55
CA ALA A 562 -5.17 13.43 -31.29
C ALA A 562 -6.03 12.85 -32.44
N ALA A 563 -5.53 12.91 -33.67
CA ALA A 563 -6.22 12.37 -34.85
C ALA A 563 -6.17 10.84 -34.94
N ASP A 564 -5.23 10.19 -34.24
CA ASP A 564 -5.06 8.72 -34.24
C ASP A 564 -5.92 8.04 -33.17
N MET A 565 -6.56 8.82 -32.31
CA MET A 565 -7.36 8.30 -31.21
C MET A 565 -8.84 8.19 -31.59
N GLU A 566 -9.46 7.12 -31.11
CA GLU A 566 -10.90 6.88 -31.26
C GLU A 566 -11.63 7.15 -29.95
N ASP A 567 -12.74 7.91 -30.05
CA ASP A 567 -13.58 8.19 -28.88
C ASP A 567 -14.32 6.92 -28.44
N ARG A 568 -14.17 6.57 -27.15
CA ARG A 568 -14.93 5.51 -26.50
C ARG A 568 -15.60 6.05 -25.24
N ALA A 569 -16.84 6.50 -25.42
CA ALA A 569 -17.66 6.90 -24.27
C ALA A 569 -18.12 5.66 -23.49
N ASN A 570 -17.63 5.49 -22.28
CA ASN A 570 -18.20 4.56 -21.33
C ASN A 570 -19.42 5.18 -20.66
N ALA A 571 -20.42 4.36 -20.33
CA ALA A 571 -21.59 4.78 -19.58
C ALA A 571 -21.20 5.08 -18.13
N GLY A 572 -20.52 6.19 -17.88
CA GLY A 572 -20.00 6.58 -16.56
C GLY A 572 -19.30 7.93 -16.62
N THR A 573 -18.54 8.22 -15.58
CA THR A 573 -17.77 9.47 -15.44
C THR A 573 -16.43 9.47 -16.18
N LEU A 574 -15.99 8.31 -16.68
CA LEU A 574 -14.75 8.15 -17.43
C LEU A 574 -15.03 8.08 -18.92
N VAL A 575 -14.37 8.93 -19.69
CA VAL A 575 -14.29 8.86 -21.14
C VAL A 575 -12.90 8.38 -21.51
N THR A 576 -12.80 7.43 -22.42
CA THR A 576 -11.54 6.83 -22.87
C THR A 576 -11.39 7.05 -24.37
N PHE A 577 -10.23 7.58 -24.79
CA PHE A 577 -9.79 7.57 -26.16
C PHE A 577 -8.80 6.43 -26.36
N GLU A 578 -9.03 5.58 -27.34
CA GLU A 578 -8.18 4.42 -27.59
C GLU A 578 -7.73 4.44 -29.07
N GLY A 579 -6.46 4.13 -29.31
CA GLY A 579 -5.93 3.96 -30.66
C GLY A 579 -6.66 2.81 -31.40
N GLN A 580 -6.74 2.86 -32.73
CA GLN A 580 -7.48 1.89 -33.54
C GLN A 580 -6.99 0.44 -33.34
N ASP A 581 -5.71 0.26 -33.04
CA ASP A 581 -5.08 -1.03 -32.73
C ASP A 581 -5.15 -1.41 -31.24
N GLY A 582 -5.64 -0.50 -30.37
CA GLY A 582 -5.71 -0.70 -28.93
C GLY A 582 -4.36 -0.62 -28.20
N THR A 583 -3.30 -0.16 -28.86
CA THR A 583 -1.94 -0.10 -28.28
C THR A 583 -1.71 1.11 -27.39
N TRP A 584 -2.55 2.13 -27.49
CA TRP A 584 -2.52 3.33 -26.67
C TRP A 584 -3.91 3.69 -26.14
N THR A 585 -3.96 4.28 -24.97
CA THR A 585 -5.18 4.78 -24.33
C THR A 585 -4.94 6.14 -23.71
N ILE A 586 -5.93 7.04 -23.79
CA ILE A 586 -6.01 8.27 -23.04
C ILE A 586 -7.24 8.21 -22.16
N GLU A 587 -7.06 8.45 -20.87
CA GLU A 587 -8.12 8.39 -19.87
C GLU A 587 -8.20 9.70 -19.07
N GLY A 588 -9.41 10.09 -18.67
CA GLY A 588 -9.66 11.26 -17.83
C GLY A 588 -11.14 11.39 -17.48
N SER A 589 -11.45 12.27 -16.54
CA SER A 589 -12.84 12.49 -16.09
C SER A 589 -13.70 13.15 -17.17
N GLN A 590 -13.11 14.01 -17.98
CA GLN A 590 -13.75 14.66 -19.13
C GLN A 590 -12.73 14.72 -20.27
N LEU A 591 -13.08 14.12 -21.40
CA LEU A 591 -12.24 14.11 -22.59
C LEU A 591 -13.03 14.61 -23.78
N ALA A 592 -12.39 15.43 -24.61
CA ALA A 592 -12.93 15.89 -25.89
C ALA A 592 -11.80 16.12 -26.89
N ILE A 593 -12.09 16.05 -28.18
CA ILE A 593 -11.16 16.51 -29.23
C ILE A 593 -11.62 17.89 -29.69
N GLU A 594 -10.78 18.88 -29.47
CA GLU A 594 -11.04 20.26 -29.85
C GLU A 594 -9.80 20.87 -30.53
N ASN A 595 -10.01 21.46 -31.70
CA ASN A 595 -8.95 22.16 -32.45
C ASN A 595 -7.68 21.33 -32.67
N GLY A 596 -7.81 20.03 -32.86
CA GLY A 596 -6.69 19.10 -33.13
C GLY A 596 -5.87 18.76 -31.86
N ALA A 597 -6.44 18.96 -30.70
CA ALA A 597 -5.88 18.52 -29.43
C ALA A 597 -6.92 17.72 -28.62
N ILE A 598 -6.46 16.81 -27.78
CA ILE A 598 -7.28 16.18 -26.75
C ILE A 598 -7.31 17.11 -25.54
N THR A 599 -8.51 17.55 -25.19
CA THR A 599 -8.77 18.31 -23.97
C THR A 599 -9.06 17.31 -22.86
N MET A 600 -8.26 17.38 -21.78
CA MET A 600 -8.41 16.54 -20.60
C MET A 600 -8.67 17.43 -19.40
N GLN A 601 -9.71 17.13 -18.64
CA GLN A 601 -10.01 17.83 -17.40
C GLN A 601 -10.41 16.86 -16.31
N ASN A 602 -9.89 17.06 -15.11
CA ASN A 602 -10.31 16.36 -13.92
C ASN A 602 -11.33 17.18 -13.14
N THR A 603 -12.39 16.51 -12.71
CA THR A 603 -13.39 17.10 -11.79
C THR A 603 -13.07 16.80 -10.32
N SER A 604 -12.05 16.00 -10.07
CA SER A 604 -11.55 15.60 -8.76
C SER A 604 -10.04 15.45 -8.83
N ILE A 605 -9.38 15.09 -7.73
CA ILE A 605 -7.94 14.82 -7.64
C ILE A 605 -7.51 13.55 -8.44
N SER A 606 -8.39 12.96 -9.23
CA SER A 606 -8.06 11.82 -10.09
C SER A 606 -7.09 12.25 -11.20
N GLN A 607 -6.24 11.32 -11.60
CA GLN A 607 -5.21 11.55 -12.61
C GLN A 607 -5.77 11.43 -14.02
N MET A 608 -5.18 12.20 -14.93
CA MET A 608 -5.36 12.04 -16.37
C MET A 608 -4.16 11.26 -16.92
N LEU A 609 -4.39 10.32 -17.81
CA LEU A 609 -3.41 9.35 -18.23
C LEU A 609 -3.31 9.26 -19.75
N VAL A 610 -2.08 9.31 -20.29
CA VAL A 610 -1.73 8.86 -21.63
C VAL A 610 -0.82 7.64 -21.48
N ASN A 611 -1.25 6.49 -21.96
CA ASN A 611 -0.65 5.20 -21.61
C ASN A 611 -0.52 4.28 -22.82
N SER A 612 0.64 3.64 -23.00
CA SER A 612 0.78 2.52 -23.90
C SER A 612 0.26 1.23 -23.23
N ASN A 613 -0.71 0.57 -23.86
CA ASN A 613 -1.28 -0.69 -23.38
C ASN A 613 -0.38 -1.90 -23.64
N CYS A 614 0.53 -1.78 -24.57
CA CYS A 614 1.44 -2.81 -25.02
C CYS A 614 2.87 -2.43 -24.64
N ALA A 615 3.63 -3.38 -24.14
CA ALA A 615 5.05 -3.19 -23.95
C ALA A 615 5.80 -3.27 -25.28
N TYR A 616 6.83 -2.45 -25.38
CA TYR A 616 7.79 -2.45 -26.49
C TYR A 616 9.01 -3.27 -26.08
N ASP A 617 9.62 -3.97 -27.05
CA ASP A 617 10.87 -4.71 -26.86
C ASP A 617 12.08 -3.79 -27.07
N PHE A 618 12.77 -3.48 -25.97
CA PHE A 618 13.96 -2.67 -25.96
C PHE A 618 15.27 -3.46 -25.79
N SER A 619 15.24 -4.78 -25.92
CA SER A 619 16.43 -5.63 -25.77
C SER A 619 17.56 -5.30 -26.75
N GLY A 620 17.28 -4.70 -27.89
CA GLY A 620 18.23 -4.40 -28.97
C GLY A 620 18.62 -2.94 -29.13
N ILE A 621 18.24 -2.03 -28.23
CA ILE A 621 18.53 -0.60 -28.37
C ILE A 621 19.93 -0.23 -27.90
N THR A 622 20.38 0.96 -28.34
CA THR A 622 21.59 1.62 -27.84
C THR A 622 21.23 2.90 -27.09
N GLY A 623 21.58 2.99 -25.81
CA GLY A 623 21.31 4.16 -24.98
C GLY A 623 19.88 4.24 -24.47
N ASN A 624 19.40 5.45 -24.21
CA ASN A 624 18.11 5.75 -23.62
C ASN A 624 17.04 6.00 -24.70
N VAL A 625 15.79 6.04 -24.27
CA VAL A 625 14.68 6.48 -25.10
C VAL A 625 14.36 7.94 -24.83
N LYS A 626 13.87 8.66 -25.84
CA LYS A 626 13.41 10.05 -25.75
C LYS A 626 11.92 10.10 -26.01
N VAL A 627 11.18 10.57 -25.01
CA VAL A 627 9.75 10.81 -25.07
C VAL A 627 9.55 12.30 -25.34
N ARG A 628 8.95 12.65 -26.48
CA ARG A 628 8.58 14.03 -26.84
C ARG A 628 7.09 14.15 -26.93
N PHE A 629 6.53 15.21 -26.40
CA PHE A 629 5.10 15.50 -26.53
C PHE A 629 4.84 16.99 -26.57
N SER A 630 3.72 17.40 -27.19
CA SER A 630 3.28 18.77 -27.30
C SER A 630 2.00 18.96 -26.48
N ALA A 631 2.06 19.82 -25.47
CA ALA A 631 0.95 20.07 -24.57
C ALA A 631 0.98 21.47 -23.96
N LYS A 632 -0.15 21.89 -23.37
CA LYS A 632 -0.27 23.04 -22.47
C LYS A 632 -1.29 22.78 -21.39
N ALA A 633 -1.33 23.60 -20.35
CA ALA A 633 -2.38 23.58 -19.32
C ALA A 633 -2.85 25.01 -19.02
N ASP A 634 -4.10 25.17 -18.58
CA ASP A 634 -4.68 26.47 -18.19
C ASP A 634 -4.37 26.86 -16.74
N GLY A 635 -3.51 26.12 -16.06
CA GLY A 635 -3.03 26.34 -14.70
C GLY A 635 -1.91 25.36 -14.34
N PRO A 636 -1.48 25.31 -13.07
CA PRO A 636 -0.41 24.44 -12.63
C PRO A 636 -0.70 22.98 -12.95
N CYS A 637 0.18 22.35 -13.73
CA CYS A 637 0.10 20.92 -14.07
C CYS A 637 1.49 20.31 -14.13
N LEU A 638 1.73 19.33 -13.28
CA LEU A 638 2.95 18.52 -13.28
C LEU A 638 2.66 17.23 -14.02
N VAL A 639 3.52 16.88 -14.97
CA VAL A 639 3.42 15.62 -15.73
C VAL A 639 4.54 14.69 -15.31
N LYS A 640 4.18 13.49 -14.84
CA LYS A 640 5.12 12.38 -14.65
C LYS A 640 5.21 11.61 -15.96
N VAL A 641 6.38 11.56 -16.55
CA VAL A 641 6.68 10.77 -17.75
C VAL A 641 7.47 9.55 -17.30
N ALA A 642 6.95 8.36 -17.52
CA ALA A 642 7.51 7.13 -16.98
C ALA A 642 7.70 6.04 -18.04
N ALA A 643 8.78 5.29 -17.88
CA ALA A 643 8.99 3.96 -18.42
C ALA A 643 8.53 2.95 -17.37
N VAL A 644 7.61 2.06 -17.72
CA VAL A 644 6.88 1.20 -16.78
C VAL A 644 7.06 -0.26 -17.15
N ASP A 645 7.29 -1.12 -16.15
CA ASP A 645 7.32 -2.58 -16.26
C ASP A 645 6.65 -3.22 -15.05
N VAL A 646 6.49 -4.53 -15.08
CA VAL A 646 6.02 -5.28 -13.91
C VAL A 646 7.14 -5.37 -12.87
N ASP A 647 6.92 -4.80 -11.71
CA ASP A 647 7.86 -4.79 -10.58
C ASP A 647 7.85 -6.12 -9.77
N ASP A 648 8.64 -6.15 -8.71
CA ASP A 648 8.73 -7.32 -7.83
C ASP A 648 7.46 -7.54 -6.99
N ASN A 649 6.60 -6.53 -6.89
CA ASN A 649 5.27 -6.64 -6.27
C ASN A 649 4.18 -7.07 -7.27
N HIS A 650 4.56 -7.48 -8.47
CA HIS A 650 3.65 -7.86 -9.54
C HIS A 650 2.60 -6.79 -9.87
N SER A 651 3.04 -5.55 -9.83
CA SER A 651 2.30 -4.37 -10.27
C SER A 651 3.06 -3.68 -11.38
N PHE A 652 2.40 -2.89 -12.20
CA PHE A 652 3.12 -2.00 -13.11
C PHE A 652 3.77 -0.89 -12.30
N GLY A 653 5.10 -0.92 -12.21
CA GLY A 653 5.93 0.03 -11.50
C GLY A 653 6.83 0.86 -12.44
N ASN A 654 7.36 1.96 -11.95
CA ASN A 654 8.25 2.81 -12.74
C ASN A 654 9.66 2.20 -12.76
N ALA A 655 10.14 1.80 -13.95
CA ALA A 655 11.54 1.43 -14.15
C ALA A 655 12.43 2.70 -14.19
N ASP A 656 11.94 3.78 -14.82
CA ASP A 656 12.53 5.12 -14.78
C ASP A 656 11.43 6.16 -15.01
N TYR A 657 11.56 7.36 -14.43
CA TYR A 657 10.59 8.44 -14.61
C TYR A 657 11.19 9.82 -14.39
N LYS A 658 10.56 10.84 -14.97
CA LYS A 658 10.89 12.26 -14.75
C LYS A 658 9.64 13.11 -14.75
N TYR A 659 9.75 14.28 -14.12
CA TYR A 659 8.70 15.27 -14.08
C TYR A 659 8.98 16.44 -15.00
N VAL A 660 7.92 16.96 -15.63
CA VAL A 660 7.92 18.24 -16.35
C VAL A 660 6.69 19.05 -15.95
N THR A 661 6.85 20.37 -15.85
CA THR A 661 5.72 21.27 -15.58
C THR A 661 5.24 21.87 -16.90
N LEU A 662 3.93 21.77 -17.15
CA LEU A 662 3.33 22.38 -18.33
C LEU A 662 3.21 23.90 -18.19
N THR A 663 3.32 24.59 -19.32
CA THR A 663 3.12 26.03 -19.46
C THR A 663 1.71 26.36 -19.95
N GLU A 664 1.25 27.61 -19.78
CA GLU A 664 -0.05 28.06 -20.28
C GLU A 664 -0.07 28.17 -21.82
N ASP A 665 1.09 28.33 -22.44
CA ASP A 665 1.22 28.25 -23.89
C ASP A 665 1.71 26.87 -24.32
N TYR A 666 1.35 26.44 -25.55
CA TYR A 666 1.86 25.19 -26.11
C TYR A 666 3.38 25.20 -26.15
N ALA A 667 3.95 24.14 -25.61
CA ALA A 667 5.39 23.85 -25.70
C ALA A 667 5.62 22.38 -26.05
N ASP A 668 6.76 22.12 -26.66
CA ASP A 668 7.26 20.77 -26.89
C ASP A 668 8.19 20.39 -25.74
N TYR A 669 7.88 19.25 -25.13
CA TYR A 669 8.63 18.69 -24.01
C TYR A 669 9.43 17.49 -24.49
N GLU A 670 10.66 17.33 -24.01
CA GLU A 670 11.51 16.16 -24.25
C GLU A 670 11.98 15.61 -22.93
N VAL A 671 11.76 14.31 -22.73
CA VAL A 671 12.19 13.55 -21.54
C VAL A 671 12.97 12.33 -21.98
N GLU A 672 14.17 12.16 -21.41
CA GLU A 672 15.02 10.99 -21.65
C GLU A 672 14.85 10.00 -20.50
N LEU A 673 14.53 8.74 -20.83
CA LEU A 673 14.28 7.65 -19.89
C LEU A 673 15.13 6.42 -20.23
N THR A 674 15.51 5.68 -19.19
CA THR A 674 16.20 4.39 -19.32
C THR A 674 15.15 3.27 -19.34
N PRO A 675 14.92 2.60 -20.49
CA PRO A 675 13.96 1.52 -20.57
C PRO A 675 14.55 0.20 -20.05
N VAL A 676 13.68 -0.72 -19.67
CA VAL A 676 13.98 -2.14 -19.49
C VAL A 676 13.51 -2.94 -20.70
N GLU A 677 13.80 -4.25 -20.77
CA GLU A 677 13.49 -5.09 -21.91
C GLU A 677 12.02 -4.97 -22.37
N ALA A 678 11.07 -5.11 -21.44
CA ALA A 678 9.65 -4.95 -21.70
C ALA A 678 9.16 -3.64 -21.09
N THR A 679 9.11 -2.58 -21.86
CA THR A 679 8.75 -1.24 -21.35
C THR A 679 7.45 -0.74 -21.96
N ARG A 680 6.54 -0.28 -21.09
CA ARG A 680 5.40 0.57 -21.44
C ARG A 680 5.73 2.03 -21.14
N PHE A 681 4.96 2.95 -21.72
CA PHE A 681 5.10 4.39 -21.43
C PHE A 681 3.83 4.91 -20.81
N GLU A 682 4.00 5.78 -19.83
CA GLU A 682 2.91 6.42 -19.10
C GLU A 682 3.21 7.90 -18.89
N LEU A 683 2.25 8.77 -19.24
CA LEU A 683 2.24 10.18 -18.89
C LEU A 683 1.06 10.42 -17.95
N LEU A 684 1.36 10.75 -16.70
CA LEU A 684 0.37 11.09 -15.68
C LEU A 684 0.33 12.61 -15.50
N PHE A 685 -0.82 13.20 -15.79
CA PHE A 685 -1.04 14.64 -15.66
C PHE A 685 -1.72 14.92 -14.34
N GLY A 686 -1.00 15.59 -13.43
CA GLY A 686 -1.48 15.93 -12.08
C GLY A 686 -2.09 17.33 -12.02
N GLY A 687 -2.99 17.55 -11.08
CA GLY A 687 -3.65 18.82 -10.84
C GLY A 687 -5.10 18.87 -11.30
N LEU A 688 -5.74 20.02 -11.08
CA LEU A 688 -7.14 20.27 -11.47
C LEU A 688 -7.27 21.14 -12.73
N SER A 689 -6.14 21.45 -13.37
CA SER A 689 -6.09 22.28 -14.57
C SER A 689 -6.56 21.49 -15.79
N THR A 690 -7.15 22.19 -16.78
CA THR A 690 -7.43 21.61 -18.07
C THR A 690 -6.13 21.47 -18.86
N VAL A 691 -5.88 20.28 -19.37
CA VAL A 691 -4.72 19.96 -20.22
C VAL A 691 -5.16 19.85 -21.67
N TYR A 692 -4.37 20.41 -22.57
CA TYR A 692 -4.53 20.31 -24.02
C TYR A 692 -3.33 19.56 -24.59
N PHE A 693 -3.53 18.32 -24.97
CA PHE A 693 -2.51 17.39 -25.48
C PHE A 693 -2.69 17.17 -26.99
N LYS A 694 -1.61 17.31 -27.75
CA LYS A 694 -1.67 17.18 -29.21
C LYS A 694 -1.10 15.87 -29.71
N ASP A 695 0.13 15.60 -29.40
CA ASP A 695 0.88 14.47 -29.92
C ASP A 695 2.00 14.03 -28.97
N LEU A 696 2.47 12.81 -29.25
CA LEU A 696 3.59 12.19 -28.55
C LEU A 696 4.42 11.41 -29.58
N THR A 697 5.73 11.47 -29.43
CA THR A 697 6.69 10.66 -30.19
C THR A 697 7.71 10.06 -29.24
N VAL A 698 7.95 8.75 -29.37
CA VAL A 698 9.01 8.03 -28.67
C VAL A 698 10.07 7.63 -29.67
N THR A 699 11.35 7.94 -29.37
CA THR A 699 12.47 7.59 -30.23
C THR A 699 13.61 6.92 -29.46
N CYS A 700 14.39 6.08 -30.14
CA CYS A 700 15.59 5.44 -29.56
C CYS A 700 16.70 5.29 -30.61
N GLY A 701 17.90 4.93 -30.14
CA GLY A 701 19.03 4.56 -31.00
C GLY A 701 18.96 3.08 -31.40
N LEU A 702 19.17 2.77 -32.66
CA LEU A 702 19.24 1.39 -33.18
C LEU A 702 20.38 1.23 -34.18
N PRO A 703 21.13 0.11 -34.14
CA PRO A 703 22.14 -0.20 -35.15
C PRO A 703 21.51 -0.66 -36.46
N ALA A 704 22.24 -0.54 -37.55
CA ALA A 704 21.84 -1.08 -38.85
C ALA A 704 21.68 -2.62 -38.77
N GLY A 705 20.63 -3.13 -39.42
CA GLY A 705 20.30 -4.57 -39.43
C GLY A 705 19.56 -5.05 -38.19
N ALA A 706 19.35 -4.21 -37.18
CA ALA A 706 18.49 -4.56 -36.04
C ALA A 706 17.04 -4.75 -36.51
N ILE A 707 16.33 -5.67 -35.85
CA ILE A 707 14.89 -5.82 -36.00
C ILE A 707 14.24 -5.20 -34.77
N PHE A 708 13.48 -4.14 -34.95
CA PHE A 708 12.71 -3.53 -33.90
C PHE A 708 11.25 -3.99 -33.94
N TYR A 709 10.71 -4.43 -32.80
CA TYR A 709 9.35 -4.95 -32.72
C TYR A 709 8.38 -3.86 -32.25
N LYS A 710 7.50 -3.41 -33.18
CA LYS A 710 6.46 -2.40 -32.90
C LYS A 710 5.14 -3.06 -32.56
N PRO A 711 4.46 -2.64 -31.49
CA PRO A 711 3.12 -3.11 -31.17
C PRO A 711 2.13 -2.84 -32.31
N VAL A 712 1.32 -3.84 -32.64
CA VAL A 712 0.22 -3.75 -33.62
C VAL A 712 -1.11 -4.14 -33.02
N LEU A 713 -1.11 -4.81 -31.87
CA LEU A 713 -2.32 -5.24 -31.20
C LEU A 713 -2.04 -5.47 -29.71
N SER A 714 -2.93 -4.97 -28.86
CA SER A 714 -3.02 -5.35 -27.45
C SER A 714 -4.45 -5.80 -27.16
N ARG A 715 -4.60 -6.97 -26.52
CA ARG A 715 -5.93 -7.51 -26.18
C ARG A 715 -5.92 -8.22 -24.84
N ASN A 716 -6.92 -7.89 -24.04
CA ASN A 716 -7.24 -8.63 -22.84
C ASN A 716 -8.14 -9.82 -23.22
N VAL A 717 -7.64 -11.02 -23.02
CA VAL A 717 -8.36 -12.27 -23.32
C VAL A 717 -8.77 -12.92 -22.00
N SER A 718 -10.08 -13.01 -21.75
CA SER A 718 -10.61 -13.64 -20.55
C SER A 718 -10.30 -15.14 -20.55
N THR A 719 -9.69 -15.59 -19.46
CA THR A 719 -9.38 -17.02 -19.21
C THR A 719 -10.16 -17.57 -18.04
N ASN A 720 -10.69 -16.73 -17.22
CA ASN A 720 -11.54 -16.94 -16.03
C ASN A 720 -11.82 -18.42 -15.65
N GLY A 721 -10.99 -19.00 -14.81
CA GLY A 721 -11.10 -20.39 -14.34
C GLY A 721 -10.72 -21.48 -15.36
N LYS A 722 -10.20 -21.10 -16.52
CA LYS A 722 -9.63 -22.03 -17.51
C LYS A 722 -8.12 -22.14 -17.28
N THR A 723 -7.58 -23.27 -17.68
CA THR A 723 -6.12 -23.53 -17.68
C THR A 723 -5.47 -23.26 -19.03
N THR A 724 -6.26 -22.82 -20.01
CA THR A 724 -5.80 -22.50 -21.38
C THR A 724 -6.46 -21.23 -21.88
N GLY A 725 -5.70 -20.41 -22.60
CA GLY A 725 -6.18 -19.27 -23.36
C GLY A 725 -6.07 -19.52 -24.85
N SER A 726 -6.89 -18.82 -25.62
CA SER A 726 -6.87 -18.90 -27.09
C SER A 726 -7.33 -17.59 -27.70
N PHE A 727 -6.61 -17.11 -28.70
CA PHE A 727 -6.95 -15.89 -29.43
C PHE A 727 -6.60 -16.03 -30.91
N ALA A 728 -7.48 -15.53 -31.79
CA ALA A 728 -7.24 -15.51 -33.21
C ALA A 728 -7.44 -14.11 -33.79
N PHE A 729 -6.60 -13.73 -34.73
CA PHE A 729 -6.66 -12.45 -35.42
C PHE A 729 -6.18 -12.60 -36.86
N LYS A 730 -6.48 -11.61 -37.72
CA LYS A 730 -5.96 -11.59 -39.06
C LYS A 730 -4.54 -11.03 -39.10
N THR A 731 -3.73 -11.64 -39.93
CA THR A 731 -2.39 -11.11 -40.24
C THR A 731 -2.47 -9.63 -40.61
N PRO A 732 -1.62 -8.77 -40.01
CA PRO A 732 -1.55 -7.36 -40.37
C PRO A 732 -1.35 -7.17 -41.86
N ALA A 733 -2.09 -6.23 -42.46
CA ALA A 733 -2.08 -6.02 -43.92
C ALA A 733 -0.74 -5.52 -44.51
N ALA A 734 0.10 -4.93 -43.67
CA ALA A 734 1.42 -4.44 -44.08
C ALA A 734 2.46 -5.57 -44.06
N PRO A 735 3.43 -5.60 -44.97
CA PRO A 735 4.48 -6.59 -44.98
C PRO A 735 5.27 -6.52 -43.67
N PHE A 736 5.56 -7.68 -43.09
CA PHE A 736 6.40 -7.84 -41.95
C PHE A 736 7.34 -9.03 -42.14
N LYS A 737 8.50 -8.95 -41.49
CA LYS A 737 9.46 -10.06 -41.54
C LYS A 737 9.09 -11.10 -40.51
N ASN A 738 8.83 -10.63 -39.26
CA ASN A 738 8.49 -11.49 -38.14
C ASN A 738 7.32 -10.86 -37.36
N LEU A 739 6.49 -11.71 -36.77
CA LEU A 739 5.64 -11.34 -35.66
C LEU A 739 6.25 -11.87 -34.36
N MET A 740 6.15 -11.10 -33.33
CA MET A 740 6.50 -11.48 -31.96
C MET A 740 5.25 -11.37 -31.10
N VAL A 741 5.05 -12.36 -30.25
CA VAL A 741 3.95 -12.33 -29.28
C VAL A 741 4.51 -12.59 -27.89
N TRP A 742 4.10 -11.78 -26.99
CA TRP A 742 4.29 -11.99 -25.54
C TRP A 742 3.06 -11.52 -24.77
N GLY A 743 3.02 -11.73 -23.45
CA GLY A 743 1.90 -11.30 -22.64
C GLY A 743 2.13 -11.45 -21.16
N VAL A 744 1.17 -10.96 -20.40
CA VAL A 744 1.11 -11.08 -18.96
C VAL A 744 -0.21 -11.71 -18.54
N ASN A 745 -0.17 -12.57 -17.53
CA ASN A 745 -1.35 -13.06 -16.86
C ASN A 745 -1.80 -12.04 -15.81
N VAL A 746 -3.10 -11.98 -15.59
CA VAL A 746 -3.71 -11.06 -14.63
C VAL A 746 -4.70 -11.81 -13.76
N ARG A 747 -4.59 -11.62 -12.46
CA ARG A 747 -5.62 -11.98 -11.50
C ARG A 747 -5.99 -10.76 -10.67
N TYR A 748 -7.06 -10.85 -9.89
CA TYR A 748 -7.45 -9.80 -8.94
C TYR A 748 -7.31 -10.31 -7.52
N GLU A 749 -6.91 -9.43 -6.64
CA GLU A 749 -7.09 -9.60 -5.21
C GLU A 749 -8.44 -9.02 -4.80
N TYR A 750 -9.08 -9.62 -3.83
CA TYR A 750 -10.46 -9.32 -3.48
C TYR A 750 -10.57 -8.90 -2.02
N TYR A 751 -11.41 -7.89 -1.79
CA TYR A 751 -12.00 -7.59 -0.49
C TYR A 751 -13.50 -7.88 -0.57
N ASP A 752 -14.00 -8.76 0.29
CA ASP A 752 -15.42 -9.17 0.33
C ASP A 752 -16.03 -9.49 -1.04
N SER A 753 -15.32 -10.22 -1.87
CA SER A 753 -15.71 -10.59 -3.24
C SER A 753 -15.61 -9.47 -4.27
N ASN A 754 -15.22 -8.26 -3.90
CA ASN A 754 -14.98 -7.17 -4.83
C ASN A 754 -13.49 -7.13 -5.23
N PRO A 755 -13.16 -6.99 -6.54
CA PRO A 755 -11.78 -6.83 -6.97
C PRO A 755 -11.23 -5.49 -6.46
N THR A 756 -10.06 -5.51 -5.82
CA THR A 756 -9.41 -4.33 -5.26
C THR A 756 -8.10 -3.99 -5.96
N ASN A 757 -7.29 -5.02 -6.28
CA ASN A 757 -6.01 -4.85 -6.95
C ASN A 757 -5.85 -5.85 -8.08
N ALA A 758 -5.27 -5.38 -9.20
CA ALA A 758 -4.78 -6.25 -10.26
C ALA A 758 -3.34 -6.68 -9.93
N VAL A 759 -3.08 -7.97 -10.07
CA VAL A 759 -1.76 -8.60 -9.92
C VAL A 759 -1.34 -9.14 -11.26
N PHE A 760 -0.12 -8.82 -11.69
CA PHE A 760 0.41 -9.15 -13.01
C PHE A 760 1.55 -10.17 -12.91
N SER A 761 1.62 -11.11 -13.84
CA SER A 761 2.83 -11.91 -14.03
C SER A 761 3.93 -11.05 -14.67
N ARG A 762 5.16 -11.53 -14.64
CA ARG A 762 6.18 -11.02 -15.56
C ARG A 762 5.74 -11.28 -17.02
N TYR A 763 6.33 -10.56 -17.97
CA TYR A 763 6.12 -10.85 -19.38
C TYR A 763 6.58 -12.27 -19.70
N SER A 764 5.82 -12.96 -20.53
CA SER A 764 6.18 -14.29 -21.05
C SER A 764 7.44 -14.21 -21.90
N LYS A 765 8.10 -15.34 -22.07
CA LYS A 765 9.07 -15.48 -23.17
C LYS A 765 8.37 -15.19 -24.50
N PRO A 766 9.00 -14.43 -25.40
CA PRO A 766 8.41 -14.14 -26.68
C PRO A 766 8.37 -15.39 -27.57
N VAL A 767 7.27 -15.54 -28.33
CA VAL A 767 7.16 -16.50 -29.43
C VAL A 767 7.10 -15.75 -30.74
N TYR A 768 7.66 -16.35 -31.78
CA TYR A 768 7.84 -15.71 -33.07
C TYR A 768 7.13 -16.49 -34.20
N LEU A 769 6.59 -15.75 -35.16
CA LEU A 769 6.21 -16.25 -36.47
C LEU A 769 7.13 -15.58 -37.49
N GLU A 770 8.06 -16.37 -38.03
CA GLU A 770 8.90 -15.93 -39.13
C GLU A 770 8.16 -16.14 -40.46
N LYS A 771 8.01 -15.11 -41.27
CA LYS A 771 7.62 -15.25 -42.65
C LYS A 771 8.89 -15.24 -43.51
N GLU A 772 9.20 -16.37 -44.08
CA GLU A 772 10.06 -16.32 -45.26
C GLU A 772 9.36 -15.43 -46.26
N LEU A 773 9.84 -14.21 -46.43
CA LEU A 773 9.52 -13.41 -47.60
C LEU A 773 9.96 -14.26 -48.80
N GLY A 774 9.01 -14.92 -49.43
CA GLY A 774 9.27 -15.93 -50.45
C GLY A 774 10.07 -15.42 -51.63
N ILE A 775 11.32 -15.24 -51.41
CA ILE A 775 12.39 -15.34 -52.40
C ILE A 775 13.23 -16.52 -51.87
N GLU A 776 12.88 -17.73 -52.28
CA GLU A 776 13.89 -18.79 -52.25
C GLU A 776 15.15 -18.19 -52.83
N SER A 777 16.22 -18.17 -52.09
CA SER A 777 17.54 -17.86 -52.62
C SER A 777 17.75 -18.85 -53.76
N VAL A 778 17.57 -18.40 -54.96
CA VAL A 778 17.94 -19.21 -56.16
C VAL A 778 19.43 -19.41 -56.03
N ALA A 779 19.84 -20.62 -55.65
CA ALA A 779 21.21 -21.00 -55.78
C ALA A 779 21.62 -20.75 -57.22
N ILE A 780 22.54 -19.80 -57.42
CA ILE A 780 23.10 -19.52 -58.74
C ILE A 780 23.83 -20.77 -59.18
N VAL A 781 23.16 -21.60 -60.00
CA VAL A 781 23.85 -22.63 -60.79
C VAL A 781 24.39 -21.86 -61.97
N GLU A 782 25.70 -21.67 -62.04
CA GLU A 782 26.37 -21.16 -63.20
C GLU A 782 26.07 -22.04 -64.39
N GLU A 783 25.66 -21.43 -65.54
CA GLU A 783 25.57 -21.90 -66.87
C GLU A 783 24.45 -22.88 -67.30
N ALA A 784 23.28 -22.34 -67.44
CA ALA A 784 22.42 -22.67 -68.63
C ALA A 784 21.51 -21.41 -68.87
N GLU A 785 21.26 -20.99 -70.14
CA GLU A 785 20.41 -19.83 -70.42
C GLU A 785 19.11 -19.89 -69.63
N ALA A 786 19.00 -19.03 -68.63
CA ALA A 786 17.93 -19.03 -67.64
C ALA A 786 16.60 -18.71 -68.36
N GLN A 787 15.72 -19.70 -68.44
CA GLN A 787 14.36 -19.49 -68.89
C GLN A 787 13.64 -18.50 -67.93
N PRO A 788 12.93 -17.49 -68.47
CA PRO A 788 12.27 -16.51 -67.63
C PRO A 788 11.17 -17.16 -66.80
N VAL A 789 11.18 -16.89 -65.51
CA VAL A 789 10.15 -17.30 -64.55
C VAL A 789 9.25 -16.09 -64.25
N TYR A 790 7.95 -16.29 -64.25
CA TYR A 790 6.98 -15.24 -64.04
C TYR A 790 6.27 -15.38 -62.68
N TYR A 791 6.06 -14.27 -61.97
CA TYR A 791 5.34 -14.20 -60.72
C TYR A 791 4.23 -13.14 -60.78
N ASN A 792 3.09 -13.38 -60.17
CA ASN A 792 2.08 -12.34 -60.01
C ASN A 792 2.57 -11.30 -58.99
N LEU A 793 1.83 -10.19 -58.82
CA LEU A 793 2.19 -9.13 -57.85
C LEU A 793 2.11 -9.58 -56.39
N HIS A 794 1.62 -10.79 -56.12
CA HIS A 794 1.57 -11.40 -54.78
C HIS A 794 2.71 -12.41 -54.56
N GLY A 795 3.71 -12.44 -55.45
CA GLY A 795 4.86 -13.31 -55.34
C GLY A 795 4.60 -14.78 -55.75
N MET A 796 3.42 -15.16 -56.22
CA MET A 796 3.14 -16.53 -56.65
C MET A 796 3.59 -16.75 -58.11
N ARG A 797 4.28 -17.86 -58.36
CA ARG A 797 4.75 -18.27 -59.69
C ARG A 797 3.56 -18.53 -60.59
N ILE A 798 3.62 -17.97 -61.81
CA ILE A 798 2.61 -18.16 -62.87
C ILE A 798 3.23 -18.82 -64.10
N ASN A 799 2.49 -19.78 -64.70
CA ASN A 799 3.04 -20.61 -65.79
C ASN A 799 3.02 -19.90 -67.15
N ASN A 800 2.25 -18.82 -67.33
CA ASN A 800 2.21 -18.03 -68.57
C ASN A 800 1.86 -16.57 -68.28
N ALA A 801 2.60 -15.64 -68.88
CA ALA A 801 2.30 -14.21 -68.83
C ALA A 801 1.04 -13.91 -69.64
N GLN A 802 -0.13 -13.87 -69.02
CA GLN A 802 -1.37 -13.38 -69.57
C GLN A 802 -1.60 -11.90 -69.22
N ASN A 803 -2.55 -11.22 -69.80
CA ASN A 803 -2.83 -9.79 -69.63
C ASN A 803 -2.85 -9.41 -68.09
N GLY A 804 -2.07 -8.43 -67.74
CA GLY A 804 -1.96 -7.88 -66.36
C GLY A 804 -0.53 -7.53 -65.96
N ALA A 805 -0.37 -7.13 -64.69
CA ALA A 805 0.96 -6.82 -64.14
C ALA A 805 1.57 -8.05 -63.47
N PHE A 806 2.85 -8.36 -63.79
CA PHE A 806 3.58 -9.49 -63.26
C PHE A 806 5.09 -9.16 -63.17
N ILE A 807 5.81 -9.95 -62.40
CA ILE A 807 7.26 -9.86 -62.23
C ILE A 807 7.90 -10.98 -63.06
N LYS A 808 8.83 -10.62 -63.92
CA LYS A 808 9.64 -11.55 -64.69
C LYS A 808 11.04 -11.58 -64.08
N VAL A 809 11.52 -12.76 -63.77
CA VAL A 809 12.85 -13.01 -63.25
C VAL A 809 13.62 -13.81 -64.32
N THR A 810 14.77 -13.28 -64.74
CA THR A 810 15.66 -13.94 -65.71
C THR A 810 17.10 -13.82 -65.17
N GLY A 811 17.58 -14.89 -64.55
CA GLY A 811 18.84 -14.81 -63.78
C GLY A 811 18.73 -13.73 -62.70
N ASP A 812 19.69 -12.86 -62.61
CA ASP A 812 19.73 -11.77 -61.62
C ASP A 812 18.86 -10.53 -62.01
N LYS A 813 18.15 -10.59 -63.11
CA LYS A 813 17.32 -9.47 -63.54
C LYS A 813 15.87 -9.70 -63.15
N VAL A 814 15.33 -8.74 -62.43
CA VAL A 814 13.93 -8.66 -62.03
C VAL A 814 13.24 -7.51 -62.74
N GLU A 815 12.24 -7.81 -63.58
CA GLU A 815 11.51 -6.81 -64.34
C GLU A 815 10.02 -6.86 -64.00
N LYS A 816 9.42 -5.71 -63.68
CA LYS A 816 7.96 -5.58 -63.60
C LYS A 816 7.41 -5.38 -65.03
N ILE A 817 6.60 -6.31 -65.50
CA ILE A 817 5.98 -6.25 -66.84
C ILE A 817 4.48 -6.00 -66.66
N ILE A 818 3.94 -5.05 -67.40
CA ILE A 818 2.48 -4.80 -67.57
C ILE A 818 2.14 -5.06 -69.01
N LYS A 819 1.26 -6.05 -69.29
CA LYS A 819 0.75 -6.34 -70.64
C LYS A 819 -0.72 -6.00 -70.71
#